data_d6e8ed6154dbce2e104b971e03ab95cc
#
_entry.id   d6e8ed6154dbce2e104b971e03ab95cc
#
_cell.length_a   1.000
_cell.length_b   1.000
_cell.length_c   1.000
_cell.angle_alpha   90.00
_cell.angle_beta   90.00
_cell.angle_gamma   90.00
#
_symmetry.space_group_name_H-M   'P 1'
#
loop_
_entity.id
_entity.type
_entity.pdbx_description
1 polymer ?
#
loop_
_entity_poly.entity_id
_entity_poly.type
_entity_poly.pdbx_seq_one_letter_code
_entity_poly.pdbx_strand_id
1 'polypeptide(L)'
;MHPSRDHHLPPDPDAYRHAPHATGRIIVIAPTRAACETIELAVALHLDTLLEREHGDEIRRLAGSGTGFGIVAGTGTGKTLAIRPMAESILQEPLDVGVVNREREATPDTPNWNVVIVTTGIARRWFQDGLITDRDTIIVDEIHQTSAELELCLALGKRAGCRFIWLSATVDPSFYARYLDSAEVLATQAFDPALKAKVQVLPQTPDEFLNERYIRHVIKEKRGVAVFVPTRAEVERLAQGLGEQWKRLSTAFYHGGEPIRVIRPFLEGEVERPFLLAMTAAGQSALNVRGLDTVIIYDARYGNVVERGRNVLHRLYLGANEILQMAGRVHGRVPHGEVVILSDRDLVFDQLRPTPPEFQLAGDAERVAITCAALGVDARDLELPVPLDRTAYHRALALLTSRGLVEDGRLTAYGREVEAMPVDRAWGELLVHADPELLPMVAVCSNIDSLHRMTREERDLHGVVVNGSDHLTAYNLYAEAVNQHGYVGQVYGLPRHLFEDGLAEWAERRGVLVKAIEDTALGVASVYRSLELPLPKQMPYASKEIRKAWADLLARFMPFDLVIDGHTADGQEARVSKTSVAGSWGAVAGSLRFFADRFGVSRASIEGTTLSYDLVREHAGLGPARVVLSGPRKHQGLSVERRRSYFAFDLDTEVEPLRGLIPEGLRPAARDVLADALVAGETVHPDQGRVKRALAVLDELWRRSGGTLSAATPESLRASIRAQLDRVNSWEEFLASRVALDPTALVDEPTRAALDALPAMVRLRGDAVPLDYELADGQGIARVRLREGQAKRLRQGDLPPLDRPLRFAVQRGRHEPILADTIGELQAELKRAPRAPRTRDDDDRSRRGPRGPHASRRRHRTGRGR
;
A
#
# COMPACT_ATOMS: atom_id res chain seq x y z
N MET A 1 24.65 -11.94 -27.17
CA MET A 1 25.85 -11.19 -26.81
C MET A 1 25.45 -9.74 -26.75
N HIS A 2 25.05 -9.26 -25.57
CA HIS A 2 24.84 -7.84 -25.34
C HIS A 2 26.21 -7.16 -25.24
N PRO A 3 26.42 -6.01 -25.90
CA PRO A 3 27.59 -5.21 -25.61
C PRO A 3 27.54 -4.79 -24.15
N SER A 4 28.64 -4.95 -23.44
CA SER A 4 28.84 -4.42 -22.12
C SER A 4 28.52 -2.92 -22.16
N ARG A 5 27.39 -2.52 -21.54
CA ARG A 5 27.09 -1.13 -21.29
C ARG A 5 28.07 -0.69 -20.20
N ASP A 6 29.08 0.07 -20.58
CA ASP A 6 29.82 0.88 -19.61
C ASP A 6 28.81 1.87 -19.03
N HIS A 7 28.33 1.55 -17.83
CA HIS A 7 27.44 2.41 -17.09
C HIS A 7 28.23 3.68 -16.75
N HIS A 8 27.87 4.80 -17.38
CA HIS A 8 28.22 6.08 -16.81
C HIS A 8 27.57 6.15 -15.44
N LEU A 9 28.36 5.97 -14.42
CA LEU A 9 28.05 6.36 -13.07
C LEU A 9 27.46 7.78 -13.09
N PRO A 10 26.50 8.10 -12.22
CA PRO A 10 26.14 9.49 -12.01
C PRO A 10 27.41 10.31 -11.86
N PRO A 11 27.43 11.56 -12.34
CA PRO A 11 28.67 12.37 -12.35
C PRO A 11 29.33 12.21 -11.01
N ASP A 12 30.63 11.95 -11.05
CA ASP A 12 31.48 11.57 -9.93
C ASP A 12 31.02 12.28 -8.65
N PRO A 13 30.58 11.54 -7.60
CA PRO A 13 30.19 12.16 -6.33
C PRO A 13 31.27 13.12 -5.79
N ASP A 14 32.53 12.87 -6.12
CA ASP A 14 33.65 13.74 -5.74
C ASP A 14 33.64 15.07 -6.49
N ALA A 15 33.07 15.16 -7.69
CA ALA A 15 32.89 16.44 -8.39
C ALA A 15 31.98 17.39 -7.62
N TYR A 16 31.02 16.87 -6.84
CA TYR A 16 30.15 17.68 -6.00
C TYR A 16 30.69 17.90 -4.58
N ARG A 17 31.67 17.10 -4.13
CA ARG A 17 32.36 17.26 -2.84
C ARG A 17 33.36 18.39 -2.79
N HIS A 18 33.80 18.88 -3.92
CA HIS A 18 34.82 19.93 -4.00
C HIS A 18 34.24 21.33 -4.26
N ALA A 19 32.97 21.57 -3.94
CA ALA A 19 32.42 22.92 -3.93
C ALA A 19 33.22 23.79 -2.96
N PRO A 20 33.70 24.97 -3.37
CA PRO A 20 34.62 25.80 -2.59
C PRO A 20 33.99 26.49 -1.37
N HIS A 21 32.74 26.17 -1.02
CA HIS A 21 32.00 26.82 0.03
C HIS A 21 32.37 26.25 1.41
N ALA A 22 33.20 26.95 2.16
CA ALA A 22 33.66 26.56 3.49
C ALA A 22 32.48 26.49 4.52
N THR A 23 31.37 27.17 4.24
CA THR A 23 30.17 27.28 5.11
C THR A 23 29.07 26.28 4.77
N GLY A 24 29.23 25.42 3.73
CA GLY A 24 28.17 24.55 3.21
C GLY A 24 27.21 25.30 2.28
N ARG A 25 26.24 24.59 1.75
CA ARG A 25 25.24 25.13 0.83
C ARG A 25 23.88 25.23 1.52
N ILE A 26 22.99 25.99 0.92
CA ILE A 26 21.59 25.99 1.28
C ILE A 26 20.82 25.13 0.26
N ILE A 27 20.20 24.06 0.72
CA ILE A 27 19.33 23.22 -0.08
C ILE A 27 17.87 23.54 0.26
N VAL A 28 17.15 24.15 -0.69
CA VAL A 28 15.75 24.50 -0.51
C VAL A 28 14.87 23.40 -1.09
N ILE A 29 14.18 22.65 -0.23
CA ILE A 29 13.27 21.58 -0.65
C ILE A 29 11.89 22.17 -0.89
N ALA A 30 11.40 22.05 -2.12
CA ALA A 30 10.09 22.50 -2.55
C ALA A 30 9.14 21.31 -2.76
N PRO A 31 7.85 21.43 -2.41
CA PRO A 31 6.88 20.33 -2.56
C PRO A 31 6.56 20.01 -4.03
N THR A 32 6.69 20.98 -4.93
CA THR A 32 6.37 20.83 -6.35
C THR A 32 7.34 21.59 -7.24
N ARG A 33 7.35 21.28 -8.55
CA ARG A 33 8.12 22.03 -9.55
C ARG A 33 7.72 23.51 -9.61
N ALA A 34 6.42 23.78 -9.60
CA ALA A 34 5.93 25.17 -9.60
C ALA A 34 6.38 25.93 -8.35
N ALA A 35 6.50 25.27 -7.20
CA ALA A 35 7.06 25.85 -6.01
C ALA A 35 8.55 26.19 -6.17
N CYS A 36 9.33 25.35 -6.90
CA CYS A 36 10.73 25.68 -7.20
C CYS A 36 10.86 27.01 -7.96
N GLU A 37 10.03 27.23 -8.97
CA GLU A 37 10.01 28.48 -9.74
C GLU A 37 9.62 29.69 -8.88
N THR A 38 8.61 29.50 -8.03
CA THR A 38 8.17 30.54 -7.09
C THR A 38 9.29 30.92 -6.11
N ILE A 39 10.02 29.94 -5.60
CA ILE A 39 11.14 30.14 -4.68
C ILE A 39 12.31 30.83 -5.42
N GLU A 40 12.62 30.40 -6.63
CA GLU A 40 13.67 31.02 -7.47
C GLU A 40 13.39 32.52 -7.66
N LEU A 41 12.15 32.85 -8.05
CA LEU A 41 11.72 34.25 -8.18
C LEU A 41 11.77 34.99 -6.86
N ALA A 42 11.34 34.38 -5.75
CA ALA A 42 11.35 34.97 -4.42
C ALA A 42 12.78 35.26 -3.95
N VAL A 43 13.73 34.36 -4.22
CA VAL A 43 15.16 34.59 -3.91
C VAL A 43 15.78 35.67 -4.77
N ALA A 44 15.31 35.84 -6.02
CA ALA A 44 15.77 36.90 -6.90
C ALA A 44 15.24 38.29 -6.52
N LEU A 45 14.09 38.36 -5.80
CA LEU A 45 13.43 39.61 -5.45
C LEU A 45 13.77 40.05 -4.01
N HIS A 46 13.88 41.37 -3.83
CA HIS A 46 13.93 41.98 -2.51
C HIS A 46 12.66 42.82 -2.33
N LEU A 47 11.70 42.29 -1.56
CA LEU A 47 10.43 42.96 -1.28
C LEU A 47 10.22 43.16 0.21
N ASP A 48 9.76 44.37 0.55
CA ASP A 48 9.37 44.70 1.94
C ASP A 48 8.04 43.99 2.28
N THR A 49 8.14 42.86 2.95
CA THR A 49 6.99 42.04 3.35
C THR A 49 6.57 42.31 4.78
N LEU A 50 5.37 41.87 5.17
CA LEU A 50 4.90 41.95 6.55
C LEU A 50 5.86 41.23 7.50
N LEU A 51 6.25 40.02 7.12
CA LEU A 51 7.17 39.18 7.89
C LEU A 51 8.55 39.85 8.07
N GLU A 52 9.06 40.48 7.03
CA GLU A 52 10.32 41.24 7.07
C GLU A 52 10.24 42.43 8.01
N ARG A 53 9.15 43.16 7.97
CA ARG A 53 8.95 44.37 8.85
C ARG A 53 8.77 44.01 10.32
N GLU A 54 8.10 42.90 10.62
CA GLU A 54 7.82 42.51 12.00
C GLU A 54 8.96 41.68 12.61
N HIS A 55 9.62 40.84 11.84
CA HIS A 55 10.57 39.85 12.33
C HIS A 55 11.90 39.78 11.55
N GLY A 56 12.18 40.72 10.64
CA GLY A 56 13.34 40.67 9.75
C GLY A 56 14.66 40.57 10.52
N ASP A 57 14.87 41.38 11.57
CA ASP A 57 16.10 41.35 12.36
C ASP A 57 16.24 40.01 13.13
N GLU A 58 15.13 39.51 13.65
CA GLU A 58 15.10 38.23 14.36
C GLU A 58 15.38 37.04 13.43
N ILE A 59 14.81 37.07 12.23
CA ILE A 59 15.09 36.06 11.19
C ILE A 59 16.57 36.05 10.83
N ARG A 60 17.20 37.22 10.63
CA ARG A 60 18.62 37.32 10.34
C ARG A 60 19.48 36.81 11.50
N ARG A 61 19.11 37.16 12.73
CA ARG A 61 19.77 36.67 13.94
C ARG A 61 19.75 35.15 14.02
N LEU A 62 18.57 34.56 13.87
CA LEU A 62 18.40 33.08 13.90
C LEU A 62 19.11 32.40 12.72
N ALA A 63 19.03 32.99 11.54
CA ALA A 63 19.73 32.46 10.38
C ALA A 63 21.24 32.42 10.61
N GLY A 64 21.83 33.51 11.18
CA GLY A 64 23.25 33.56 11.51
C GLY A 64 23.68 32.76 12.74
N SER A 65 22.75 32.26 13.59
CA SER A 65 23.09 31.56 14.84
C SER A 65 23.65 30.14 14.64
N GLY A 66 23.47 29.56 13.49
CA GLY A 66 23.86 28.17 13.22
C GLY A 66 22.84 27.11 13.73
N THR A 67 21.80 27.50 14.46
CA THR A 67 20.77 26.60 14.97
C THR A 67 19.58 26.48 14.02
N GLY A 68 18.83 25.36 14.07
CA GLY A 68 17.59 25.19 13.34
C GLY A 68 16.46 26.04 13.95
N PHE A 69 15.50 26.49 13.12
CA PHE A 69 14.33 27.21 13.59
C PHE A 69 13.16 27.08 12.61
N GLY A 70 11.96 27.42 13.07
CA GLY A 70 10.75 27.42 12.27
C GLY A 70 10.12 28.80 12.11
N ILE A 71 9.40 29.00 11.00
CA ILE A 71 8.57 30.19 10.78
C ILE A 71 7.15 29.73 10.47
N VAL A 72 6.19 30.13 11.29
CA VAL A 72 4.76 29.91 11.06
C VAL A 72 4.11 31.25 10.80
N ALA A 73 3.67 31.46 9.58
CA ALA A 73 3.07 32.72 9.19
C ALA A 73 1.98 32.49 8.14
N GLY A 74 0.91 33.27 8.19
CA GLY A 74 -0.21 33.12 7.27
C GLY A 74 0.22 33.19 5.78
N THR A 75 -0.60 32.67 4.88
CA THR A 75 -0.33 32.80 3.43
C THR A 75 -0.24 34.28 3.02
N GLY A 76 0.72 34.63 2.15
CA GLY A 76 0.91 36.00 1.64
C GLY A 76 1.62 36.97 2.56
N THR A 77 2.18 36.50 3.69
CA THR A 77 2.99 37.33 4.61
C THR A 77 4.41 37.55 4.15
N GLY A 78 4.88 36.78 3.15
CA GLY A 78 6.24 36.82 2.62
C GLY A 78 7.17 35.69 3.10
N LYS A 79 6.64 34.56 3.59
CA LYS A 79 7.46 33.41 4.02
C LYS A 79 8.51 33.00 3.01
N THR A 80 8.10 32.72 1.78
CA THR A 80 9.00 32.29 0.70
C THR A 80 10.02 33.39 0.37
N LEU A 81 9.63 34.67 0.45
CA LEU A 81 10.53 35.81 0.26
C LEU A 81 11.57 35.95 1.40
N ALA A 82 11.28 35.43 2.61
CA ALA A 82 12.24 35.41 3.69
C ALA A 82 13.44 34.47 3.47
N ILE A 83 13.34 33.55 2.49
CA ILE A 83 14.45 32.64 2.14
C ILE A 83 15.69 33.43 1.73
N ARG A 84 15.55 34.51 0.98
CA ARG A 84 16.66 35.36 0.57
C ARG A 84 17.44 35.94 1.73
N PRO A 85 16.84 36.76 2.64
CA PRO A 85 17.57 37.32 3.77
C PRO A 85 18.13 36.26 4.73
N MET A 86 17.49 35.09 4.82
CA MET A 86 18.07 33.97 5.57
C MET A 86 19.33 33.46 4.89
N ALA A 87 19.29 33.23 3.58
CA ALA A 87 20.43 32.77 2.80
C ALA A 87 21.62 33.72 2.87
N GLU A 88 21.36 35.04 2.70
CA GLU A 88 22.37 36.09 2.85
C GLU A 88 23.02 36.10 4.23
N SER A 89 22.23 35.86 5.29
CA SER A 89 22.73 35.84 6.67
C SER A 89 23.52 34.55 7.00
N ILE A 90 23.19 33.42 6.37
CA ILE A 90 23.88 32.16 6.56
C ILE A 90 25.21 32.16 5.80
N LEU A 91 25.16 32.50 4.52
CA LEU A 91 26.32 32.34 3.60
C LEU A 91 27.28 33.50 3.71
N GLN A 92 26.81 34.73 4.01
CA GLN A 92 27.61 35.95 4.03
C GLN A 92 28.44 36.21 2.77
N GLU A 93 27.94 35.71 1.62
CA GLU A 93 28.52 35.84 0.29
C GLU A 93 27.40 36.05 -0.74
N PRO A 94 27.72 36.46 -1.97
CA PRO A 94 26.72 36.57 -3.05
C PRO A 94 26.01 35.24 -3.29
N LEU A 95 24.71 35.32 -3.54
CA LEU A 95 23.90 34.13 -3.80
C LEU A 95 24.00 33.69 -5.25
N ASP A 96 24.54 32.48 -5.44
CA ASP A 96 24.49 31.77 -6.72
C ASP A 96 23.38 30.71 -6.63
N VAL A 97 22.28 31.03 -7.32
CA VAL A 97 21.03 30.25 -7.19
C VAL A 97 20.85 29.34 -8.37
N GLY A 98 20.58 28.06 -8.11
CA GLY A 98 20.24 27.08 -9.12
C GLY A 98 19.00 26.26 -8.77
N VAL A 99 18.34 25.72 -9.80
CA VAL A 99 17.17 24.87 -9.64
C VAL A 99 17.45 23.51 -10.28
N VAL A 100 17.19 22.43 -9.52
CA VAL A 100 17.30 21.06 -10.04
C VAL A 100 15.97 20.33 -9.84
N ASN A 101 15.34 19.96 -10.93
CA ASN A 101 14.10 19.19 -10.97
C ASN A 101 14.03 18.42 -12.31
N ARG A 102 12.90 17.79 -12.63
CA ARG A 102 12.75 17.06 -13.91
C ARG A 102 12.87 17.93 -15.16
N GLU A 103 12.67 19.23 -15.06
CA GLU A 103 12.80 20.18 -16.18
C GLU A 103 14.19 20.77 -16.29
N ARG A 104 14.89 20.87 -15.18
CA ARG A 104 16.23 21.47 -15.09
C ARG A 104 17.14 20.48 -14.37
N GLU A 105 17.97 19.77 -15.12
CA GLU A 105 18.94 18.87 -14.54
C GLU A 105 20.12 19.61 -13.90
N ALA A 106 20.88 18.90 -13.09
CA ALA A 106 22.16 19.36 -12.63
C ALA A 106 23.08 19.65 -13.83
N THR A 107 23.72 20.80 -13.84
CA THR A 107 24.63 21.24 -14.90
C THR A 107 26.06 21.26 -14.35
N PRO A 108 27.10 21.46 -15.19
CA PRO A 108 28.46 21.68 -14.72
C PRO A 108 28.60 22.85 -13.73
N ASP A 109 27.65 23.82 -13.76
CA ASP A 109 27.64 24.94 -12.82
C ASP A 109 27.03 24.61 -11.47
N THR A 110 26.32 23.46 -11.31
CA THR A 110 25.68 23.03 -10.06
C THR A 110 26.64 23.04 -8.86
N PRO A 111 27.89 22.62 -8.97
CA PRO A 111 28.84 22.71 -7.87
C PRO A 111 29.14 24.14 -7.40
N ASN A 112 28.92 25.12 -8.23
CA ASN A 112 29.18 26.53 -7.94
C ASN A 112 27.97 27.20 -7.25
N TRP A 113 26.77 26.59 -7.33
CA TRP A 113 25.58 27.15 -6.68
C TRP A 113 25.64 26.96 -5.18
N ASN A 114 25.51 28.04 -4.44
CA ASN A 114 25.48 28.01 -2.99
C ASN A 114 24.05 27.99 -2.43
N VAL A 115 23.03 28.25 -3.26
CA VAL A 115 21.60 28.05 -2.97
C VAL A 115 21.02 27.15 -4.06
N VAL A 116 20.61 25.95 -3.71
CA VAL A 116 20.06 24.99 -4.66
C VAL A 116 18.64 24.64 -4.30
N ILE A 117 17.71 24.94 -5.19
CA ILE A 117 16.30 24.68 -5.05
C ILE A 117 15.96 23.36 -5.71
N VAL A 118 15.42 22.41 -4.95
CA VAL A 118 15.18 21.04 -5.42
C VAL A 118 13.77 20.55 -5.06
N THR A 119 13.24 19.62 -5.85
CA THR A 119 12.05 18.88 -5.45
C THR A 119 12.39 17.77 -4.46
N THR A 120 11.39 17.28 -3.71
CA THR A 120 11.56 16.21 -2.71
C THR A 120 12.23 14.95 -3.27
N GLY A 121 11.85 14.51 -4.48
CA GLY A 121 12.46 13.34 -5.12
C GLY A 121 13.95 13.52 -5.47
N ILE A 122 14.36 14.72 -5.88
CA ILE A 122 15.78 15.05 -6.12
C ILE A 122 16.54 15.08 -4.79
N ALA A 123 15.97 15.76 -3.75
CA ALA A 123 16.60 15.82 -2.44
C ALA A 123 16.82 14.41 -1.86
N ARG A 124 15.82 13.52 -1.94
CA ARG A 124 15.95 12.12 -1.50
C ARG A 124 17.11 11.41 -2.19
N ARG A 125 17.20 11.52 -3.51
CA ARG A 125 18.31 10.91 -4.28
C ARG A 125 19.65 11.48 -3.86
N TRP A 126 19.77 12.78 -3.70
CA TRP A 126 21.01 13.43 -3.28
C TRP A 126 21.43 13.02 -1.85
N PHE A 127 20.48 12.74 -0.95
CA PHE A 127 20.80 12.12 0.33
C PHE A 127 21.33 10.69 0.17
N GLN A 128 20.75 9.90 -0.73
CA GLN A 128 21.20 8.53 -1.00
C GLN A 128 22.61 8.51 -1.61
N ASP A 129 22.90 9.46 -2.50
CA ASP A 129 24.18 9.59 -3.16
C ASP A 129 25.26 10.27 -2.27
N GLY A 130 24.89 10.69 -1.05
CA GLY A 130 25.80 11.40 -0.14
C GLY A 130 26.18 12.82 -0.58
N LEU A 131 25.40 13.42 -1.48
CA LEU A 131 25.63 14.77 -2.00
C LEU A 131 25.13 15.86 -1.04
N ILE A 132 24.25 15.52 -0.09
CA ILE A 132 23.82 16.40 1.00
C ILE A 132 24.48 15.91 2.28
N THR A 133 25.15 16.81 3.00
CA THR A 133 25.97 16.50 4.17
C THR A 133 25.59 17.35 5.39
N ASP A 134 26.23 17.11 6.52
CA ASP A 134 26.09 17.88 7.76
C ASP A 134 26.48 19.35 7.64
N ARG A 135 27.20 19.72 6.60
CA ARG A 135 27.55 21.12 6.30
C ARG A 135 26.41 21.91 5.67
N ASP A 136 25.47 21.20 5.00
CA ASP A 136 24.38 21.84 4.27
C ASP A 136 23.26 22.26 5.21
N THR A 137 22.67 23.42 4.95
CA THR A 137 21.45 23.88 5.62
C THR A 137 20.25 23.53 4.74
N ILE A 138 19.31 22.78 5.28
CA ILE A 138 18.06 22.43 4.60
C ILE A 138 16.99 23.46 4.94
N ILE A 139 16.45 24.11 3.92
CA ILE A 139 15.25 24.96 4.07
C ILE A 139 14.08 24.20 3.45
N VAL A 140 13.02 23.97 4.21
CA VAL A 140 11.79 23.34 3.72
C VAL A 140 10.68 24.37 3.66
N ASP A 141 10.29 24.76 2.43
CA ASP A 141 9.14 25.66 2.26
C ASP A 141 7.83 24.84 2.22
N GLU A 142 6.77 25.41 2.78
CA GLU A 142 5.44 24.81 2.90
C GLU A 142 5.47 23.38 3.52
N ILE A 143 6.25 23.19 4.60
CA ILE A 143 6.47 21.89 5.27
C ILE A 143 5.16 21.17 5.66
N HIS A 144 4.05 21.90 5.80
CA HIS A 144 2.73 21.33 6.08
C HIS A 144 2.12 20.57 4.87
N GLN A 145 2.67 20.74 3.68
CA GLN A 145 2.31 19.93 2.52
C GLN A 145 3.07 18.60 2.57
N THR A 146 2.60 17.70 3.44
CA THR A 146 3.24 16.42 3.69
C THR A 146 3.17 15.50 2.46
N SER A 147 4.22 14.71 2.28
CA SER A 147 4.27 13.61 1.32
C SER A 147 5.27 12.57 1.82
N ALA A 148 5.11 11.31 1.40
CA ALA A 148 6.05 10.27 1.78
C ALA A 148 7.51 10.61 1.42
N GLU A 149 7.73 11.24 0.27
CA GLU A 149 9.06 11.69 -0.15
C GLU A 149 9.62 12.79 0.76
N LEU A 150 8.82 13.81 1.13
CA LEU A 150 9.26 14.87 2.04
C LEU A 150 9.59 14.30 3.42
N GLU A 151 8.71 13.48 3.96
CA GLU A 151 8.89 12.86 5.28
C GLU A 151 10.16 12.02 5.34
N LEU A 152 10.46 11.30 4.26
CA LEU A 152 11.70 10.54 4.14
C LEU A 152 12.92 11.48 4.03
N CYS A 153 12.84 12.58 3.28
CA CYS A 153 13.90 13.60 3.23
C CYS A 153 14.21 14.19 4.61
N LEU A 154 13.18 14.44 5.44
CA LEU A 154 13.39 14.94 6.80
C LEU A 154 14.20 13.93 7.63
N ALA A 155 13.83 12.64 7.58
CA ALA A 155 14.55 11.59 8.29
C ALA A 155 16.00 11.42 7.78
N LEU A 156 16.21 11.49 6.47
CA LEU A 156 17.53 11.40 5.85
C LEU A 156 18.41 12.60 6.22
N GLY A 157 17.85 13.81 6.25
CA GLY A 157 18.56 15.01 6.67
C GLY A 157 18.94 15.00 8.16
N LYS A 158 18.06 14.47 9.03
CA LYS A 158 18.42 14.23 10.44
C LYS A 158 19.59 13.23 10.54
N ARG A 159 19.52 12.14 9.82
CA ARG A 159 20.60 11.15 9.76
C ARG A 159 21.91 11.74 9.25
N ALA A 160 21.84 12.62 8.25
CA ALA A 160 23.01 13.33 7.72
C ALA A 160 23.55 14.40 8.66
N GLY A 161 22.81 14.76 9.73
CA GLY A 161 23.19 15.82 10.67
C GLY A 161 22.95 17.23 10.14
N CYS A 162 22.08 17.41 9.13
CA CYS A 162 21.81 18.70 8.53
C CYS A 162 21.09 19.64 9.51
N ARG A 163 21.37 20.94 9.38
CA ARG A 163 20.60 22.00 9.99
C ARG A 163 19.28 22.18 9.25
N PHE A 164 18.16 22.31 9.98
CA PHE A 164 16.84 22.54 9.37
C PHE A 164 16.30 23.95 9.67
N ILE A 165 15.80 24.60 8.64
CA ILE A 165 14.93 25.77 8.71
C ILE A 165 13.63 25.41 7.98
N TRP A 166 12.49 25.64 8.59
CA TRP A 166 11.22 25.25 8.00
C TRP A 166 10.17 26.35 8.04
N LEU A 167 9.41 26.44 6.96
CA LEU A 167 8.40 27.47 6.74
C LEU A 167 7.03 26.79 6.60
N SER A 168 6.02 27.34 7.30
CA SER A 168 4.67 26.82 7.26
C SER A 168 3.63 27.91 7.33
N ALA A 169 2.44 27.66 6.75
CA ALA A 169 1.31 28.58 6.85
C ALA A 169 0.47 28.32 8.11
N THR A 170 -0.19 27.20 8.17
CA THR A 170 -1.16 26.85 9.22
C THR A 170 -0.92 25.42 9.68
N VAL A 171 -0.07 25.24 10.67
CA VAL A 171 0.21 23.95 11.29
C VAL A 171 0.51 24.18 12.78
N ASP A 172 0.23 23.19 13.62
CA ASP A 172 0.76 23.17 14.96
C ASP A 172 2.28 23.01 14.89
N PRO A 173 3.07 24.00 15.32
CA PRO A 173 4.53 23.94 15.17
C PRO A 173 5.20 22.95 16.12
N SER A 174 4.53 22.50 17.15
CA SER A 174 5.10 21.72 18.25
C SER A 174 5.73 20.41 17.79
N PHE A 175 5.17 19.79 16.76
CA PHE A 175 5.75 18.58 16.18
C PHE A 175 7.08 18.86 15.50
N TYR A 176 7.10 19.78 14.51
CA TYR A 176 8.32 20.07 13.75
C TYR A 176 9.40 20.70 14.62
N ALA A 177 9.03 21.55 15.58
CA ALA A 177 9.97 22.15 16.52
C ALA A 177 10.75 21.08 17.28
N ARG A 178 10.07 20.05 17.79
CA ARG A 178 10.72 18.93 18.49
C ARG A 178 11.45 17.99 17.55
N TYR A 179 10.80 17.61 16.44
CA TYR A 179 11.33 16.61 15.51
C TYR A 179 12.59 17.10 14.79
N LEU A 180 12.65 18.40 14.43
CA LEU A 180 13.78 19.03 13.72
C LEU A 180 14.71 19.82 14.65
N ASP A 181 14.61 19.61 15.96
CA ASP A 181 15.48 20.21 16.98
C ASP A 181 15.59 21.75 16.84
N SER A 182 14.44 22.41 16.62
CA SER A 182 14.39 23.84 16.39
C SER A 182 14.60 24.60 17.70
N ALA A 183 15.56 25.52 17.71
CA ALA A 183 15.83 26.36 18.89
C ALA A 183 14.68 27.32 19.19
N GLU A 184 14.00 27.81 18.15
CA GLU A 184 12.91 28.78 18.25
C GLU A 184 11.93 28.61 17.10
N VAL A 185 10.68 29.01 17.31
CA VAL A 185 9.65 29.11 16.26
C VAL A 185 9.08 30.52 16.28
N LEU A 186 9.31 31.24 15.19
CA LEU A 186 8.70 32.55 14.96
C LEU A 186 7.27 32.36 14.44
N ALA A 187 6.32 32.96 15.14
CA ALA A 187 4.92 32.92 14.70
C ALA A 187 4.41 34.36 14.49
N THR A 188 4.01 34.71 13.29
CA THR A 188 3.37 35.97 13.01
C THR A 188 1.89 35.80 12.72
N GLN A 189 1.07 36.62 13.30
CA GLN A 189 -0.35 36.68 13.00
C GLN A 189 -0.58 37.64 11.82
N ALA A 190 -0.57 37.14 10.61
CA ALA A 190 -0.99 37.91 9.44
C ALA A 190 -2.50 38.16 9.39
N PHE A 191 -3.09 38.38 10.51
CA PHE A 191 -4.51 38.60 10.71
C PHE A 191 -4.75 40.02 11.20
N ASP A 192 -5.39 40.82 10.35
CA ASP A 192 -5.88 42.11 10.80
C ASP A 192 -7.27 41.96 11.46
N PRO A 193 -7.40 42.16 12.78
CA PRO A 193 -8.70 42.03 13.45
C PRO A 193 -9.77 42.96 12.88
N ALA A 194 -9.38 44.10 12.29
CA ALA A 194 -10.30 45.01 11.63
C ALA A 194 -10.89 44.44 10.32
N LEU A 195 -10.21 43.49 9.71
CA LEU A 195 -10.62 42.79 8.47
C LEU A 195 -11.22 41.42 8.77
N LYS A 196 -11.71 41.15 9.99
CA LYS A 196 -12.38 39.91 10.34
C LYS A 196 -13.56 39.64 9.41
N ALA A 197 -13.55 38.57 8.65
CA ALA A 197 -14.66 38.19 7.78
C ALA A 197 -15.89 37.78 8.58
N LYS A 198 -17.07 37.93 8.00
CA LYS A 198 -18.29 37.31 8.50
C LYS A 198 -18.26 35.83 8.20
N VAL A 199 -18.25 34.99 9.22
CA VAL A 199 -18.24 33.52 9.07
C VAL A 199 -19.61 32.95 9.37
N GLN A 200 -20.10 32.03 8.52
CA GLN A 200 -21.33 31.28 8.69
C GLN A 200 -21.05 29.79 8.47
N VAL A 201 -21.62 28.92 9.30
CA VAL A 201 -21.61 27.48 9.13
C VAL A 201 -23.04 27.03 8.87
N LEU A 202 -23.27 26.33 7.78
CA LEU A 202 -24.61 25.94 7.30
C LEU A 202 -24.63 24.44 6.96
N PRO A 203 -25.65 23.69 7.39
CA PRO A 203 -25.81 22.27 7.07
C PRO A 203 -26.43 22.09 5.67
N GLN A 204 -25.73 22.55 4.65
CA GLN A 204 -26.17 22.54 3.25
C GLN A 204 -25.08 21.96 2.36
N THR A 205 -25.49 21.44 1.21
CA THR A 205 -24.56 21.06 0.13
C THR A 205 -24.24 22.27 -0.76
N PRO A 206 -23.18 22.23 -1.58
CA PRO A 206 -22.88 23.29 -2.53
C PRO A 206 -24.07 23.61 -3.48
N ASP A 207 -24.79 22.58 -3.97
CA ASP A 207 -25.92 22.75 -4.87
C ASP A 207 -27.13 23.42 -4.19
N GLU A 208 -27.37 23.11 -2.92
CA GLU A 208 -28.42 23.76 -2.13
C GLU A 208 -28.12 25.21 -1.82
N PHE A 209 -26.84 25.53 -1.53
CA PHE A 209 -26.40 26.87 -1.18
C PHE A 209 -26.26 27.78 -2.41
N LEU A 210 -25.66 27.30 -3.50
CA LEU A 210 -25.45 28.03 -4.75
C LEU A 210 -26.74 28.14 -5.60
N ASN A 211 -27.88 28.32 -4.96
CA ASN A 211 -29.18 28.45 -5.60
C ASN A 211 -29.36 29.80 -6.29
N GLU A 212 -30.43 29.94 -7.05
CA GLU A 212 -30.75 31.13 -7.83
C GLU A 212 -30.72 32.43 -7.00
N ARG A 213 -31.24 32.38 -5.77
CA ARG A 213 -31.27 33.55 -4.86
C ARG A 213 -29.86 34.01 -4.50
N TYR A 214 -28.98 33.09 -4.19
CA TYR A 214 -27.59 33.39 -3.84
C TYR A 214 -26.81 33.90 -5.05
N ILE A 215 -26.93 33.29 -6.21
CA ILE A 215 -26.25 33.74 -7.44
C ILE A 215 -26.72 35.12 -7.86
N ARG A 216 -28.03 35.45 -7.79
CA ARG A 216 -28.53 36.80 -8.01
C ARG A 216 -27.92 37.81 -7.02
N HIS A 217 -27.70 37.43 -5.79
CA HIS A 217 -27.04 38.27 -4.79
C HIS A 217 -25.58 38.54 -5.18
N VAL A 218 -24.80 37.48 -5.53
CA VAL A 218 -23.42 37.61 -6.02
C VAL A 218 -23.33 38.59 -7.21
N ILE A 219 -24.22 38.45 -8.19
CA ILE A 219 -24.26 39.31 -9.37
C ILE A 219 -24.59 40.77 -8.98
N LYS A 220 -25.61 40.98 -8.14
CA LYS A 220 -26.07 42.31 -7.72
C LYS A 220 -25.01 43.06 -6.93
N GLU A 221 -24.39 42.41 -5.98
CA GLU A 221 -23.37 43.00 -5.10
C GLU A 221 -21.95 42.94 -5.70
N LYS A 222 -21.82 42.48 -6.95
CA LYS A 222 -20.53 42.32 -7.66
C LYS A 222 -19.48 41.62 -6.85
N ARG A 223 -19.80 40.45 -6.29
CA ARG A 223 -18.88 39.67 -5.44
C ARG A 223 -17.87 38.88 -6.26
N GLY A 224 -16.67 38.67 -5.71
CA GLY A 224 -15.68 37.71 -6.17
C GLY A 224 -15.69 36.49 -5.26
N VAL A 225 -16.15 35.35 -5.78
CA VAL A 225 -16.41 34.14 -5.00
C VAL A 225 -15.46 33.01 -5.35
N ALA A 226 -14.85 32.37 -4.35
CA ALA A 226 -14.17 31.10 -4.50
C ALA A 226 -14.96 29.98 -3.79
N VAL A 227 -15.15 28.86 -4.47
CA VAL A 227 -15.88 27.69 -3.94
C VAL A 227 -14.93 26.50 -3.90
N PHE A 228 -14.70 25.96 -2.71
CA PHE A 228 -13.89 24.75 -2.51
C PHE A 228 -14.77 23.53 -2.38
N VAL A 229 -14.58 22.55 -3.29
CA VAL A 229 -15.29 21.26 -3.31
C VAL A 229 -14.29 20.10 -3.49
N PRO A 230 -14.64 18.86 -3.07
CA PRO A 230 -13.66 17.78 -2.93
C PRO A 230 -13.20 17.14 -4.24
N THR A 231 -13.99 17.21 -5.32
CA THR A 231 -13.70 16.44 -6.54
C THR A 231 -13.57 17.30 -7.78
N ARG A 232 -12.77 16.84 -8.76
CA ARG A 232 -12.63 17.46 -10.07
C ARG A 232 -13.98 17.60 -10.79
N ALA A 233 -14.77 16.52 -10.79
CA ALA A 233 -16.08 16.50 -11.42
C ALA A 233 -17.04 17.53 -10.83
N GLU A 234 -17.06 17.73 -9.51
CA GLU A 234 -17.88 18.77 -8.88
C GLU A 234 -17.41 20.17 -9.25
N VAL A 235 -16.10 20.40 -9.29
CA VAL A 235 -15.50 21.68 -9.67
C VAL A 235 -15.90 22.07 -11.10
N GLU A 236 -15.72 21.14 -12.05
CA GLU A 236 -16.07 21.37 -13.46
C GLU A 236 -17.58 21.59 -13.64
N ARG A 237 -18.40 20.69 -13.06
CA ARG A 237 -19.87 20.77 -13.13
C ARG A 237 -20.40 22.10 -12.58
N LEU A 238 -19.89 22.55 -11.43
CA LEU A 238 -20.34 23.81 -10.82
C LEU A 238 -19.98 25.00 -11.69
N ALA A 239 -18.75 25.10 -12.17
CA ALA A 239 -18.31 26.23 -12.97
C ALA A 239 -19.03 26.29 -14.33
N GLN A 240 -19.14 25.17 -15.03
CA GLN A 240 -19.81 25.09 -16.33
C GLN A 240 -21.30 25.33 -16.20
N GLY A 241 -21.99 24.64 -15.29
CA GLY A 241 -23.43 24.78 -15.09
C GLY A 241 -23.86 26.21 -14.70
N LEU A 242 -23.10 26.85 -13.80
CA LEU A 242 -23.38 28.25 -13.43
C LEU A 242 -23.03 29.23 -14.57
N GLY A 243 -21.96 29.01 -15.32
CA GLY A 243 -21.58 29.85 -16.46
C GLY A 243 -22.56 29.76 -17.62
N GLU A 244 -23.15 28.57 -17.84
CA GLU A 244 -24.20 28.41 -18.83
C GLU A 244 -25.50 29.10 -18.44
N GLN A 245 -25.88 29.00 -17.19
CA GLN A 245 -27.13 29.56 -16.66
C GLN A 245 -27.07 31.09 -16.47
N TRP A 246 -25.91 31.63 -16.06
CA TRP A 246 -25.77 33.03 -15.66
C TRP A 246 -24.71 33.78 -16.46
N LYS A 247 -25.05 34.28 -17.66
CA LYS A 247 -24.12 34.95 -18.59
C LYS A 247 -23.45 36.22 -18.02
N ARG A 248 -23.96 36.80 -16.92
CA ARG A 248 -23.37 37.95 -16.24
C ARG A 248 -22.37 37.56 -15.14
N LEU A 249 -22.17 36.28 -14.90
CA LEU A 249 -21.23 35.73 -13.95
C LEU A 249 -20.07 35.13 -14.72
N SER A 250 -18.87 35.64 -14.52
CA SER A 250 -17.65 35.01 -15.04
C SER A 250 -17.33 33.77 -14.21
N THR A 251 -17.25 32.59 -14.82
CA THR A 251 -16.94 31.37 -14.10
C THR A 251 -15.68 30.74 -14.64
N ALA A 252 -14.88 30.14 -13.74
CA ALA A 252 -13.78 29.27 -14.09
C ALA A 252 -13.64 28.17 -13.03
N PHE A 253 -12.83 27.18 -13.35
CA PHE A 253 -12.50 26.12 -12.40
C PHE A 253 -11.01 25.83 -12.36
N TYR A 254 -10.55 25.29 -11.22
CA TYR A 254 -9.17 24.86 -11.06
C TYR A 254 -9.05 23.62 -10.18
N HIS A 255 -8.31 22.65 -10.65
CA HIS A 255 -7.93 21.46 -9.93
C HIS A 255 -6.54 20.98 -10.35
N GLY A 256 -5.97 20.01 -9.65
CA GLY A 256 -4.60 19.56 -9.90
C GLY A 256 -4.30 19.02 -11.31
N GLY A 257 -5.31 18.72 -12.12
CA GLY A 257 -5.19 18.31 -13.52
C GLY A 257 -5.22 19.45 -14.54
N GLU A 258 -5.45 20.70 -14.09
CA GLU A 258 -5.48 21.88 -14.98
C GLU A 258 -4.18 22.69 -14.86
N PRO A 259 -3.67 23.20 -15.99
CA PRO A 259 -2.56 24.14 -15.94
C PRO A 259 -3.00 25.47 -15.35
N ILE A 260 -2.10 26.14 -14.61
CA ILE A 260 -2.40 27.40 -13.94
C ILE A 260 -2.82 28.53 -14.89
N ARG A 261 -2.43 28.43 -16.16
CA ARG A 261 -2.81 29.42 -17.19
C ARG A 261 -4.32 29.57 -17.37
N VAL A 262 -5.10 28.52 -17.01
CA VAL A 262 -6.59 28.57 -17.10
C VAL A 262 -7.18 29.64 -16.15
N ILE A 263 -6.57 29.85 -15.00
CA ILE A 263 -7.05 30.82 -13.99
C ILE A 263 -6.15 32.07 -13.90
N ARG A 264 -5.12 32.16 -14.73
CA ARG A 264 -4.22 33.32 -14.74
C ARG A 264 -4.96 34.66 -14.83
N PRO A 265 -5.98 34.87 -15.69
CA PRO A 265 -6.72 36.12 -15.74
C PRO A 265 -7.37 36.55 -14.41
N PHE A 266 -7.78 35.56 -13.58
CA PHE A 266 -8.31 35.83 -12.23
C PHE A 266 -7.19 36.21 -11.24
N LEU A 267 -6.01 35.61 -11.40
CA LEU A 267 -4.85 35.93 -10.55
C LEU A 267 -4.30 37.31 -10.84
N GLU A 268 -4.24 37.70 -12.09
CA GLU A 268 -3.73 38.99 -12.56
C GLU A 268 -4.78 40.12 -12.43
N GLY A 269 -6.04 39.76 -12.17
CA GLY A 269 -7.14 40.71 -11.98
C GLY A 269 -7.72 41.27 -13.28
N GLU A 270 -7.53 40.52 -14.38
CA GLU A 270 -8.11 40.87 -15.70
C GLU A 270 -9.61 40.58 -15.76
N VAL A 271 -10.08 39.62 -14.88
CA VAL A 271 -11.51 39.31 -14.78
C VAL A 271 -12.18 40.21 -13.74
N GLU A 272 -13.09 41.03 -14.23
CA GLU A 272 -13.90 41.90 -13.35
C GLU A 272 -14.98 41.11 -12.60
N ARG A 273 -15.36 41.61 -11.42
CA ARG A 273 -16.50 41.10 -10.66
C ARG A 273 -17.84 41.40 -11.36
N PRO A 274 -18.85 40.53 -11.27
CA PRO A 274 -18.93 39.34 -10.41
C PRO A 274 -18.26 38.13 -11.07
N PHE A 275 -17.55 37.33 -10.27
CA PHE A 275 -17.00 36.06 -10.71
C PHE A 275 -17.16 34.96 -9.69
N LEU A 276 -17.13 33.70 -10.15
CA LEU A 276 -17.08 32.50 -9.33
C LEU A 276 -16.00 31.55 -9.83
N LEU A 277 -15.06 31.24 -8.94
CA LEU A 277 -13.96 30.32 -9.20
C LEU A 277 -14.17 29.04 -8.36
N ALA A 278 -14.50 27.93 -9.01
CA ALA A 278 -14.63 26.63 -8.35
C ALA A 278 -13.25 25.96 -8.27
N MET A 279 -12.88 25.42 -7.11
CA MET A 279 -11.55 24.84 -6.87
C MET A 279 -11.60 23.59 -6.01
N THR A 280 -10.65 22.69 -6.25
CA THR A 280 -10.30 21.67 -5.24
C THR A 280 -9.26 22.21 -4.27
N ALA A 281 -8.83 21.37 -3.31
CA ALA A 281 -7.73 21.70 -2.41
C ALA A 281 -6.42 22.12 -3.13
N ALA A 282 -6.24 21.77 -4.40
CA ALA A 282 -5.14 22.29 -5.23
C ALA A 282 -5.09 23.81 -5.32
N GLY A 283 -6.24 24.48 -5.20
CA GLY A 283 -6.34 25.95 -5.12
C GLY A 283 -6.06 26.53 -3.73
N GLN A 284 -5.82 25.69 -2.75
CA GLN A 284 -5.61 26.09 -1.34
C GLN A 284 -4.25 26.77 -1.11
N SER A 285 -3.21 26.38 -1.84
CA SER A 285 -1.87 26.97 -1.74
C SER A 285 -1.55 27.83 -2.97
N ALA A 286 -0.69 28.82 -2.80
CA ALA A 286 -0.07 29.63 -3.84
C ALA A 286 -0.98 30.51 -4.75
N LEU A 287 -2.31 30.43 -4.68
CA LEU A 287 -3.19 31.23 -5.55
C LEU A 287 -3.68 32.51 -4.83
N ASN A 288 -3.24 33.66 -5.28
CA ASN A 288 -3.73 34.96 -4.82
C ASN A 288 -4.68 35.56 -5.87
N VAL A 289 -5.99 35.28 -5.73
CA VAL A 289 -7.02 35.73 -6.66
C VAL A 289 -7.38 37.19 -6.35
N ARG A 290 -7.12 38.08 -7.30
CA ARG A 290 -7.47 39.49 -7.14
C ARG A 290 -8.98 39.69 -7.15
N GLY A 291 -9.47 40.57 -6.27
CA GLY A 291 -10.91 40.85 -6.17
C GLY A 291 -11.74 39.80 -5.48
N LEU A 292 -11.10 38.75 -4.87
CA LEU A 292 -11.78 37.78 -4.04
C LEU A 292 -12.24 38.42 -2.74
N ASP A 293 -13.52 38.24 -2.38
CA ASP A 293 -14.08 38.74 -1.12
C ASP A 293 -14.97 37.71 -0.40
N THR A 294 -15.29 36.61 -1.05
CA THR A 294 -16.14 35.55 -0.51
C THR A 294 -15.51 34.18 -0.75
N VAL A 295 -15.45 33.36 0.32
CA VAL A 295 -15.00 31.98 0.24
C VAL A 295 -16.10 31.05 0.74
N ILE A 296 -16.45 30.06 -0.07
CA ILE A 296 -17.38 28.99 0.27
C ILE A 296 -16.57 27.71 0.38
N ILE A 297 -16.67 27.04 1.52
CA ILE A 297 -15.91 25.82 1.83
C ILE A 297 -16.89 24.69 2.05
N TYR A 298 -16.88 23.68 1.20
CA TYR A 298 -17.60 22.45 1.47
C TYR A 298 -16.72 21.55 2.33
N ASP A 299 -17.23 21.20 3.53
CA ASP A 299 -16.49 20.46 4.55
C ASP A 299 -16.36 18.98 4.20
N ALA A 300 -15.72 18.71 3.09
CA ALA A 300 -15.43 17.36 2.61
C ALA A 300 -14.13 17.33 1.81
N ARG A 301 -13.36 16.26 1.97
CA ARG A 301 -12.21 15.93 1.15
C ARG A 301 -12.12 14.42 0.94
N TYR A 302 -11.37 14.00 -0.04
CA TYR A 302 -10.91 12.63 -0.16
C TYR A 302 -9.47 12.56 0.32
N GLY A 303 -9.19 11.64 1.23
CA GLY A 303 -7.86 11.43 1.81
C GLY A 303 -7.60 9.96 2.03
N ASN A 304 -6.32 9.58 1.96
CA ASN A 304 -5.89 8.22 2.25
C ASN A 304 -5.87 8.00 3.76
N VAL A 305 -6.48 6.90 4.18
CA VAL A 305 -6.40 6.37 5.53
C VAL A 305 -5.65 5.04 5.45
N VAL A 306 -4.66 4.85 6.30
CA VAL A 306 -3.90 3.60 6.34
C VAL A 306 -4.72 2.53 7.06
N GLU A 307 -5.23 1.56 6.32
CA GLU A 307 -5.95 0.39 6.84
C GLU A 307 -5.15 -0.88 6.54
N ARG A 308 -4.71 -1.58 7.59
CA ARG A 308 -3.92 -2.83 7.47
C ARG A 308 -2.68 -2.68 6.58
N GLY A 309 -2.00 -1.54 6.67
CA GLY A 309 -0.80 -1.22 5.88
C GLY A 309 -1.08 -0.86 4.41
N ARG A 310 -2.31 -0.49 4.05
CA ARG A 310 -2.73 -0.05 2.72
C ARG A 310 -3.36 1.32 2.79
N ASN A 311 -3.12 2.12 1.78
CA ASN A 311 -3.80 3.41 1.61
C ASN A 311 -5.19 3.18 1.04
N VAL A 312 -6.22 3.47 1.83
CA VAL A 312 -7.64 3.39 1.43
C VAL A 312 -8.18 4.81 1.31
N LEU A 313 -8.73 5.16 0.16
CA LEU A 313 -9.30 6.48 -0.10
C LEU A 313 -10.66 6.60 0.60
N HIS A 314 -10.74 7.50 1.57
CA HIS A 314 -11.95 7.81 2.31
C HIS A 314 -12.48 9.20 1.99
N ARG A 315 -13.80 9.36 2.06
CA ARG A 315 -14.41 10.68 2.17
C ARG A 315 -14.33 11.11 3.64
N LEU A 316 -13.62 12.19 3.88
CA LEU A 316 -13.34 12.74 5.21
C LEU A 316 -13.87 14.16 5.31
N TYR A 317 -14.04 14.66 6.51
CA TYR A 317 -14.17 16.10 6.75
C TYR A 317 -12.81 16.79 6.56
N LEU A 318 -12.86 18.08 6.26
CA LEU A 318 -11.66 18.90 6.23
C LEU A 318 -11.04 19.00 7.63
N GLY A 319 -9.72 19.02 7.68
CA GLY A 319 -8.99 19.35 8.90
C GLY A 319 -9.08 20.84 9.24
N ALA A 320 -8.80 21.19 10.49
CA ALA A 320 -8.79 22.59 10.93
C ALA A 320 -7.78 23.42 10.10
N ASN A 321 -6.60 22.86 9.79
CA ASN A 321 -5.59 23.52 8.97
C ASN A 321 -6.12 23.89 7.57
N GLU A 322 -6.85 22.98 6.93
CA GLU A 322 -7.41 23.19 5.60
C GLU A 322 -8.47 24.29 5.62
N ILE A 323 -9.40 24.23 6.57
CA ILE A 323 -10.45 25.24 6.71
C ILE A 323 -9.85 26.61 6.98
N LEU A 324 -8.90 26.72 7.93
CA LEU A 324 -8.23 27.97 8.27
C LEU A 324 -7.45 28.54 7.07
N GLN A 325 -6.80 27.69 6.26
CA GLN A 325 -6.05 28.11 5.10
C GLN A 325 -6.96 28.61 3.97
N MET A 326 -8.08 27.92 3.71
CA MET A 326 -9.08 28.35 2.73
C MET A 326 -9.75 29.66 3.17
N ALA A 327 -10.22 29.73 4.40
CA ALA A 327 -10.83 30.94 4.97
C ALA A 327 -9.87 32.14 4.99
N GLY A 328 -8.59 31.89 5.30
CA GLY A 328 -7.51 32.90 5.34
C GLY A 328 -7.25 33.59 3.99
N ARG A 329 -7.92 33.20 2.92
CA ARG A 329 -7.94 33.93 1.65
C ARG A 329 -8.65 35.28 1.77
N VAL A 330 -9.66 35.40 2.61
CA VAL A 330 -10.44 36.62 2.83
C VAL A 330 -10.47 37.02 4.30
N HIS A 331 -10.44 36.08 5.23
CA HIS A 331 -10.48 36.33 6.68
C HIS A 331 -9.21 36.99 7.17
N GLY A 332 -9.33 38.16 7.75
CA GLY A 332 -8.21 38.98 8.19
C GLY A 332 -7.44 39.71 7.08
N ARG A 333 -7.98 39.78 5.86
CA ARG A 333 -7.29 40.33 4.68
C ARG A 333 -8.12 41.27 3.82
N VAL A 334 -9.40 40.99 3.73
CA VAL A 334 -10.28 41.72 2.81
C VAL A 334 -11.37 42.42 3.59
N PRO A 335 -11.58 43.73 3.36
CA PRO A 335 -12.71 44.43 3.96
C PRO A 335 -14.02 43.80 3.54
N HIS A 336 -14.91 43.62 4.52
CA HIS A 336 -16.23 43.01 4.29
C HIS A 336 -16.17 41.58 3.73
N GLY A 337 -15.11 40.85 4.02
CA GLY A 337 -14.94 39.45 3.62
C GLY A 337 -16.03 38.56 4.19
N GLU A 338 -16.42 37.53 3.41
CA GLU A 338 -17.39 36.52 3.85
C GLU A 338 -16.79 35.12 3.70
N VAL A 339 -17.00 34.28 4.74
CA VAL A 339 -16.65 32.87 4.73
C VAL A 339 -17.90 32.05 5.02
N VAL A 340 -18.25 31.16 4.12
CA VAL A 340 -19.37 30.23 4.33
C VAL A 340 -18.82 28.81 4.35
N ILE A 341 -19.06 28.10 5.45
CA ILE A 341 -18.66 26.71 5.61
C ILE A 341 -19.92 25.85 5.52
N LEU A 342 -19.95 24.97 4.51
CA LEU A 342 -21.05 24.05 4.29
C LEU A 342 -20.69 22.72 4.98
N SER A 343 -21.26 22.48 6.16
CA SER A 343 -20.92 21.34 7.01
C SER A 343 -22.14 20.83 7.77
N ASP A 344 -22.27 19.54 7.88
CA ASP A 344 -23.29 18.83 8.66
C ASP A 344 -22.83 18.49 10.09
N ARG A 345 -21.55 18.77 10.43
CA ARG A 345 -21.04 18.62 11.79
C ARG A 345 -21.12 19.93 12.58
N ASP A 346 -21.15 19.82 13.90
CA ASP A 346 -21.06 20.98 14.79
C ASP A 346 -19.65 21.59 14.76
N LEU A 347 -19.49 22.67 14.01
CA LEU A 347 -18.22 23.33 13.78
C LEU A 347 -18.30 24.80 14.23
N VAL A 348 -17.43 25.19 15.14
CA VAL A 348 -17.30 26.57 15.60
C VAL A 348 -15.98 27.12 15.07
N PHE A 349 -16.05 27.99 14.08
CA PHE A 349 -14.87 28.52 13.38
C PHE A 349 -13.85 29.19 14.30
N ASP A 350 -14.30 30.04 15.25
CA ASP A 350 -13.43 30.77 16.18
C ASP A 350 -12.69 29.82 17.17
N GLN A 351 -13.12 28.56 17.28
CA GLN A 351 -12.48 27.53 18.09
C GLN A 351 -11.50 26.66 17.31
N LEU A 352 -11.46 26.76 15.99
CA LEU A 352 -10.50 26.01 15.21
C LEU A 352 -9.07 26.41 15.60
N ARG A 353 -8.23 25.40 15.80
CA ARG A 353 -6.80 25.58 16.08
C ARG A 353 -6.01 24.75 15.08
N PRO A 354 -4.82 25.20 14.68
CA PRO A 354 -3.92 24.41 13.90
C PRO A 354 -3.68 23.04 14.55
N THR A 355 -3.69 22.00 13.74
CA THR A 355 -3.45 20.61 14.15
C THR A 355 -2.07 20.16 13.69
N PRO A 356 -1.50 19.09 14.30
CA PRO A 356 -0.31 18.46 13.80
C PRO A 356 -0.47 18.01 12.33
N PRO A 357 0.63 17.88 11.59
CA PRO A 357 0.58 17.41 10.20
C PRO A 357 0.06 15.98 10.09
N GLU A 358 -0.62 15.69 8.98
CA GLU A 358 -1.03 14.32 8.63
C GLU A 358 0.06 13.68 7.78
N PHE A 359 0.72 12.65 8.30
CA PHE A 359 1.83 12.00 7.63
C PHE A 359 1.36 10.85 6.74
N GLN A 360 2.07 10.62 5.63
CA GLN A 360 1.73 9.65 4.59
C GLN A 360 2.72 8.47 4.50
N LEU A 361 3.93 8.61 5.02
CA LEU A 361 5.00 7.63 4.89
C LEU A 361 4.65 6.26 5.49
N ALA A 362 3.83 6.22 6.52
CA ALA A 362 3.35 4.98 7.12
C ALA A 362 2.61 4.05 6.14
N GLY A 363 2.02 4.61 5.07
CA GLY A 363 1.38 3.88 3.99
C GLY A 363 2.29 3.49 2.81
N ASP A 364 3.58 3.88 2.84
CA ASP A 364 4.56 3.62 1.77
C ASP A 364 5.81 2.91 2.30
N ALA A 365 5.60 1.75 2.89
CA ALA A 365 6.68 0.93 3.46
C ALA A 365 7.69 0.45 2.39
N GLU A 366 7.28 0.30 1.13
CA GLU A 366 8.16 -0.09 0.03
C GLU A 366 9.20 1.00 -0.27
N ARG A 367 8.78 2.26 -0.28
CA ARG A 367 9.67 3.41 -0.47
C ARG A 367 10.75 3.47 0.62
N VAL A 368 10.36 3.23 1.87
CA VAL A 368 11.31 3.17 2.99
C VAL A 368 12.27 2.00 2.80
N ALA A 369 11.77 0.81 2.46
CA ALA A 369 12.59 -0.39 2.31
C ALA A 369 13.64 -0.26 1.20
N ILE A 370 13.25 0.26 0.03
CA ILE A 370 14.18 0.42 -1.10
C ILE A 370 15.22 1.52 -0.82
N THR A 371 14.82 2.60 -0.14
CA THR A 371 15.74 3.68 0.26
C THR A 371 16.75 3.18 1.29
N CYS A 372 16.30 2.43 2.29
CA CYS A 372 17.20 1.79 3.27
C CYS A 372 18.17 0.82 2.60
N ALA A 373 17.70 0.00 1.66
CA ALA A 373 18.55 -0.92 0.91
C ALA A 373 19.59 -0.20 0.03
N ALA A 374 19.20 0.94 -0.56
CA ALA A 374 20.12 1.79 -1.34
C ALA A 374 21.26 2.36 -0.46
N LEU A 375 20.92 2.79 0.74
CA LEU A 375 21.88 3.30 1.74
C LEU A 375 22.63 2.19 2.47
N GLY A 376 22.16 0.94 2.42
CA GLY A 376 22.71 -0.16 3.21
C GLY A 376 22.50 0.02 4.72
N VAL A 377 21.36 0.60 5.13
CA VAL A 377 21.00 0.87 6.52
C VAL A 377 19.69 0.16 6.89
N ASP A 378 19.49 -0.07 8.19
CA ASP A 378 18.20 -0.56 8.69
C ASP A 378 17.22 0.62 8.86
N ALA A 379 15.93 0.38 8.64
CA ALA A 379 14.91 1.41 8.86
C ALA A 379 14.85 1.92 10.30
N ARG A 380 15.34 1.13 11.27
CA ARG A 380 15.48 1.54 12.67
C ARG A 380 16.53 2.61 12.89
N ASP A 381 17.46 2.78 11.95
CA ASP A 381 18.51 3.80 11.99
C ASP A 381 18.00 5.16 11.45
N LEU A 382 16.75 5.19 10.96
CA LEU A 382 16.08 6.40 10.51
C LEU A 382 15.06 6.85 11.57
N GLU A 383 15.20 8.09 12.03
CA GLU A 383 14.20 8.73 12.87
C GLU A 383 13.06 9.24 12.00
N LEU A 384 12.11 8.35 11.69
CA LEU A 384 10.95 8.70 10.84
C LEU A 384 9.97 9.61 11.60
N PRO A 385 9.24 10.52 10.92
CA PRO A 385 8.25 11.40 11.55
C PRO A 385 7.12 10.64 12.27
N VAL A 386 6.77 9.46 11.75
CA VAL A 386 5.82 8.52 12.36
C VAL A 386 6.43 7.15 12.43
N PRO A 387 6.04 6.34 13.43
CA PRO A 387 6.48 4.96 13.52
C PRO A 387 6.06 4.16 12.28
N LEU A 388 6.99 3.41 11.72
CA LEU A 388 6.74 2.53 10.59
C LEU A 388 5.94 1.30 11.04
N ASP A 389 4.94 0.90 10.23
CA ASP A 389 4.29 -0.42 10.38
C ASP A 389 5.31 -1.51 10.06
N ARG A 390 5.80 -2.20 11.11
CA ARG A 390 6.82 -3.26 10.97
C ARG A 390 6.36 -4.40 10.06
N THR A 391 5.07 -4.75 10.11
CA THR A 391 4.53 -5.83 9.29
C THR A 391 4.52 -5.43 7.82
N ALA A 392 4.09 -4.21 7.51
CA ALA A 392 4.13 -3.68 6.16
C ALA A 392 5.56 -3.56 5.63
N TYR A 393 6.51 -3.10 6.46
CA TYR A 393 7.92 -3.01 6.10
C TYR A 393 8.55 -4.38 5.78
N HIS A 394 8.32 -5.39 6.63
CA HIS A 394 8.85 -6.73 6.37
C HIS A 394 8.24 -7.37 5.13
N ARG A 395 6.96 -7.11 4.85
CA ARG A 395 6.31 -7.55 3.60
C ARG A 395 6.94 -6.88 2.38
N ALA A 396 7.17 -5.57 2.46
CA ALA A 396 7.83 -4.82 1.38
C ALA A 396 9.25 -5.35 1.13
N LEU A 397 10.03 -5.55 2.19
CA LEU A 397 11.38 -6.10 2.08
C LEU A 397 11.38 -7.53 1.49
N ALA A 398 10.47 -8.39 1.94
CA ALA A 398 10.31 -9.74 1.38
C ALA A 398 9.92 -9.70 -0.11
N LEU A 399 9.05 -8.77 -0.51
CA LEU A 399 8.70 -8.54 -1.91
C LEU A 399 9.94 -8.13 -2.71
N LEU A 400 10.67 -7.12 -2.28
CA LEU A 400 11.88 -6.64 -2.96
C LEU A 400 12.94 -7.75 -3.08
N THR A 401 13.10 -8.57 -2.03
CA THR A 401 14.02 -9.72 -2.04
C THR A 401 13.55 -10.80 -3.02
N SER A 402 12.27 -11.16 -3.00
CA SER A 402 11.73 -12.17 -3.93
C SER A 402 11.82 -11.76 -5.40
N ARG A 403 11.85 -10.46 -5.65
CA ARG A 403 12.05 -9.89 -6.99
C ARG A 403 13.52 -9.73 -7.38
N GLY A 404 14.46 -10.08 -6.51
CA GLY A 404 15.89 -9.98 -6.75
C GLY A 404 16.41 -8.53 -6.74
N LEU A 405 15.65 -7.57 -6.22
CA LEU A 405 16.06 -6.17 -6.11
C LEU A 405 16.93 -5.92 -4.88
N VAL A 406 16.70 -6.67 -3.82
CA VAL A 406 17.41 -6.56 -2.55
C VAL A 406 17.94 -7.93 -2.13
N GLU A 407 19.18 -7.98 -1.68
CA GLU A 407 19.84 -9.13 -1.07
C GLU A 407 20.62 -8.67 0.14
N ASP A 408 20.48 -9.37 1.26
CA ASP A 408 21.15 -9.03 2.54
C ASP A 408 20.98 -7.54 2.96
N GLY A 409 19.79 -6.99 2.74
CA GLY A 409 19.45 -5.61 3.10
C GLY A 409 20.10 -4.53 2.21
N ARG A 410 20.65 -4.91 1.06
CA ARG A 410 21.26 -3.99 0.09
C ARG A 410 20.70 -4.18 -1.31
N LEU A 411 20.73 -3.14 -2.13
CA LEU A 411 20.37 -3.26 -3.53
C LEU A 411 21.34 -4.17 -4.28
N THR A 412 20.80 -5.10 -5.06
CA THR A 412 21.54 -5.90 -6.03
C THR A 412 21.99 -5.01 -7.21
N ALA A 413 22.76 -5.54 -8.16
CA ALA A 413 23.07 -4.84 -9.41
C ALA A 413 21.77 -4.47 -10.15
N TYR A 414 20.84 -5.44 -10.26
CA TYR A 414 19.51 -5.23 -10.84
C TYR A 414 18.70 -4.18 -10.07
N GLY A 415 18.72 -4.25 -8.73
CA GLY A 415 18.03 -3.26 -7.89
C GLY A 415 18.55 -1.84 -8.10
N ARG A 416 19.85 -1.66 -8.31
CA ARG A 416 20.44 -0.35 -8.62
C ARG A 416 20.03 0.16 -10.01
N GLU A 417 20.00 -0.71 -11.01
CA GLU A 417 19.52 -0.34 -12.35
C GLU A 417 18.07 0.13 -12.32
N VAL A 418 17.20 -0.57 -11.58
CA VAL A 418 15.79 -0.20 -11.41
C VAL A 418 15.64 1.12 -10.66
N GLU A 419 16.35 1.31 -9.54
CA GLU A 419 16.28 2.54 -8.73
C GLU A 419 16.87 3.76 -9.46
N ALA A 420 17.80 3.55 -10.41
CA ALA A 420 18.35 4.63 -11.23
C ALA A 420 17.33 5.21 -12.21
N MET A 421 16.27 4.48 -12.56
CA MET A 421 15.24 4.95 -13.47
C MET A 421 14.40 6.07 -12.81
N PRO A 422 14.03 7.15 -13.53
CA PRO A 422 13.27 8.28 -13.00
C PRO A 422 11.76 7.98 -12.93
N VAL A 423 11.39 6.77 -12.55
CA VAL A 423 10.02 6.25 -12.46
C VAL A 423 9.86 5.41 -11.21
N ASP A 424 8.63 5.02 -10.87
CA ASP A 424 8.39 4.09 -9.77
C ASP A 424 8.96 2.70 -10.06
N ARG A 425 9.30 1.97 -8.99
CA ARG A 425 9.96 0.65 -9.06
C ARG A 425 9.34 -0.29 -10.09
N ALA A 426 8.02 -0.45 -10.07
CA ALA A 426 7.33 -1.35 -10.98
C ALA A 426 7.57 -1.02 -12.46
N TRP A 427 7.58 0.25 -12.79
CA TRP A 427 7.90 0.73 -14.13
C TRP A 427 9.39 0.66 -14.43
N GLY A 428 10.24 0.88 -13.42
CA GLY A 428 11.69 0.71 -13.54
C GLY A 428 12.07 -0.73 -13.92
N GLU A 429 11.43 -1.71 -13.30
CA GLU A 429 11.61 -3.12 -13.67
C GLU A 429 11.25 -3.39 -15.14
N LEU A 430 10.12 -2.82 -15.60
CA LEU A 430 9.75 -2.96 -17.01
C LEU A 430 10.70 -2.24 -17.96
N LEU A 431 11.20 -1.04 -17.59
CA LEU A 431 12.18 -0.31 -18.42
C LEU A 431 13.48 -1.07 -18.60
N VAL A 432 13.97 -1.73 -17.55
CA VAL A 432 15.21 -2.52 -17.60
C VAL A 432 15.04 -3.75 -18.51
N HIS A 433 13.81 -4.29 -18.59
CA HIS A 433 13.53 -5.51 -19.35
C HIS A 433 12.84 -5.28 -20.70
N ALA A 434 12.42 -4.06 -21.00
CA ALA A 434 11.69 -3.78 -22.23
C ALA A 434 12.58 -3.89 -23.47
N ASP A 435 12.07 -4.60 -24.47
CA ASP A 435 12.65 -4.52 -25.81
C ASP A 435 12.53 -3.10 -26.38
N PRO A 436 13.41 -2.68 -27.28
CA PRO A 436 13.41 -1.32 -27.86
C PRO A 436 12.04 -0.90 -28.44
N GLU A 437 11.28 -1.85 -28.97
CA GLU A 437 9.94 -1.61 -29.53
C GLU A 437 8.90 -1.26 -28.46
N LEU A 438 9.05 -1.77 -27.22
CA LEU A 438 8.16 -1.53 -26.10
C LEU A 438 8.58 -0.32 -25.25
N LEU A 439 9.79 0.15 -25.41
CA LEU A 439 10.34 1.26 -24.63
C LEU A 439 9.45 2.51 -24.66
N PRO A 440 8.95 2.98 -25.83
CA PRO A 440 8.06 4.14 -25.85
C PRO A 440 6.79 3.95 -25.03
N MET A 441 6.22 2.71 -25.04
CA MET A 441 5.02 2.38 -24.28
C MET A 441 5.30 2.43 -22.77
N VAL A 442 6.39 1.81 -22.33
CA VAL A 442 6.77 1.83 -20.92
C VAL A 442 7.08 3.24 -20.46
N ALA A 443 7.84 4.02 -21.23
CA ALA A 443 8.20 5.39 -20.90
C ALA A 443 6.97 6.31 -20.78
N VAL A 444 5.98 6.16 -21.65
CA VAL A 444 4.74 6.92 -21.58
C VAL A 444 3.88 6.48 -20.41
N CYS A 445 3.58 5.17 -20.33
CA CYS A 445 2.69 4.64 -19.31
C CYS A 445 3.20 4.85 -17.87
N SER A 446 4.52 4.86 -17.68
CA SER A 446 5.14 5.13 -16.37
C SER A 446 4.94 6.56 -15.87
N ASN A 447 4.53 7.47 -16.74
CA ASN A 447 4.36 8.89 -16.43
C ASN A 447 2.92 9.38 -16.56
N ILE A 448 1.98 8.50 -16.96
CA ILE A 448 0.56 8.81 -16.99
C ILE A 448 -0.09 8.33 -15.70
N ASP A 449 -0.45 9.23 -14.81
CA ASP A 449 -1.19 8.88 -13.59
C ASP A 449 -2.67 9.11 -13.81
N SER A 450 -3.25 10.11 -13.97
CA SER A 450 -4.70 10.38 -14.01
C SER A 450 -5.08 11.09 -15.30
N LEU A 451 -5.15 10.35 -16.40
CA LEU A 451 -5.32 10.91 -17.73
C LEU A 451 -6.73 11.48 -17.99
N HIS A 452 -7.77 10.83 -17.49
CA HIS A 452 -9.13 11.09 -17.91
C HIS A 452 -9.91 12.04 -17.01
N ARG A 453 -10.76 12.88 -17.62
CA ARG A 453 -11.74 13.74 -16.94
C ARG A 453 -13.05 13.03 -16.66
N MET A 454 -13.51 12.20 -17.61
CA MET A 454 -14.86 11.67 -17.70
C MET A 454 -14.88 10.16 -17.48
N THR A 455 -16.07 9.61 -17.33
CA THR A 455 -16.29 8.17 -17.37
C THR A 455 -16.00 7.62 -18.76
N ARG A 456 -15.88 6.28 -18.88
CA ARG A 456 -15.58 5.64 -20.15
C ARG A 456 -16.60 5.98 -21.26
N GLU A 457 -17.86 6.05 -20.91
CA GLU A 457 -18.96 6.33 -21.83
C GLU A 457 -18.92 7.75 -22.38
N GLU A 458 -18.32 8.68 -21.65
CA GLU A 458 -18.22 10.10 -22.00
C GLU A 458 -16.99 10.45 -22.82
N ARG A 459 -16.08 9.48 -23.02
CA ARG A 459 -14.82 9.67 -23.74
C ARG A 459 -14.91 9.26 -25.20
N ASP A 460 -14.40 10.10 -26.10
CA ASP A 460 -14.15 9.68 -27.48
C ASP A 460 -12.82 8.93 -27.58
N LEU A 461 -12.89 7.62 -27.60
CA LEU A 461 -11.73 6.74 -27.77
C LEU A 461 -11.63 6.15 -29.18
N HIS A 462 -12.41 6.63 -30.12
CA HIS A 462 -12.38 6.14 -31.50
C HIS A 462 -10.97 6.26 -32.11
N GLY A 463 -10.47 5.17 -32.67
CA GLY A 463 -9.15 5.12 -33.32
C GLY A 463 -7.95 4.97 -32.37
N VAL A 464 -8.11 5.17 -31.06
CA VAL A 464 -7.01 5.07 -30.07
C VAL A 464 -7.20 3.94 -29.06
N VAL A 465 -8.43 3.41 -28.90
CA VAL A 465 -8.69 2.35 -27.94
C VAL A 465 -7.96 1.06 -28.29
N VAL A 466 -7.31 0.49 -27.29
CA VAL A 466 -6.77 -0.86 -27.33
C VAL A 466 -7.61 -1.71 -26.39
N ASN A 467 -8.58 -2.42 -26.92
CA ASN A 467 -9.48 -3.25 -26.14
C ASN A 467 -8.69 -4.20 -25.24
N GLY A 468 -8.98 -4.19 -23.96
CA GLY A 468 -8.31 -5.00 -22.96
C GLY A 468 -7.04 -4.39 -22.36
N SER A 469 -6.66 -3.13 -22.73
CA SER A 469 -5.46 -2.50 -22.17
C SER A 469 -5.64 -1.00 -21.95
N ASP A 470 -5.76 -0.57 -20.71
CA ASP A 470 -5.74 0.85 -20.33
C ASP A 470 -4.37 1.46 -20.62
N HIS A 471 -3.29 0.70 -20.36
CA HIS A 471 -1.92 1.14 -20.62
C HIS A 471 -1.72 1.54 -22.08
N LEU A 472 -2.03 0.63 -23.01
CA LEU A 472 -1.82 0.90 -24.43
C LEU A 472 -2.84 1.89 -25.00
N THR A 473 -4.04 2.01 -24.42
CA THR A 473 -5.00 3.07 -24.77
C THR A 473 -4.46 4.44 -24.34
N ALA A 474 -3.92 4.55 -23.14
CA ALA A 474 -3.29 5.78 -22.66
C ALA A 474 -2.04 6.14 -23.49
N TYR A 475 -1.24 5.14 -23.85
CA TYR A 475 -0.12 5.33 -24.78
C TYR A 475 -0.58 5.87 -26.14
N ASN A 476 -1.60 5.28 -26.75
CA ASN A 476 -2.10 5.74 -28.05
C ASN A 476 -2.67 7.16 -27.97
N LEU A 477 -3.31 7.55 -26.87
CA LEU A 477 -3.77 8.94 -26.66
C LEU A 477 -2.58 9.91 -26.60
N TYR A 478 -1.52 9.55 -25.88
CA TYR A 478 -0.32 10.37 -25.85
C TYR A 478 0.36 10.42 -27.23
N ALA A 479 0.47 9.30 -27.92
CA ALA A 479 1.03 9.23 -29.27
C ALA A 479 0.24 10.10 -30.26
N GLU A 480 -1.10 10.09 -30.17
CA GLU A 480 -1.95 10.97 -30.99
C GLU A 480 -1.68 12.45 -30.68
N ALA A 481 -1.60 12.83 -29.40
CA ALA A 481 -1.29 14.20 -28.99
C ALA A 481 0.06 14.66 -29.54
N VAL A 482 1.10 13.82 -29.44
CA VAL A 482 2.43 14.13 -29.99
C VAL A 482 2.40 14.24 -31.52
N ASN A 483 1.73 13.30 -32.21
CA ASN A 483 1.74 13.26 -33.68
C ASN A 483 0.91 14.39 -34.32
N GLN A 484 -0.15 14.86 -33.67
CA GLN A 484 -1.07 15.88 -34.21
C GLN A 484 -0.73 17.30 -33.75
N HIS A 485 -0.26 17.45 -32.50
CA HIS A 485 -0.08 18.74 -31.83
C HIS A 485 1.30 18.92 -31.21
N GLY A 486 2.19 17.91 -31.31
CA GLY A 486 3.48 17.92 -30.65
C GLY A 486 4.66 18.11 -31.61
N TYR A 487 5.74 18.62 -31.07
CA TYR A 487 7.05 18.67 -31.71
C TYR A 487 8.17 18.52 -30.66
N VAL A 488 9.35 18.10 -31.08
CA VAL A 488 10.50 18.05 -30.18
C VAL A 488 11.15 19.43 -30.13
N GLY A 489 11.04 20.09 -29.00
CA GLY A 489 11.68 21.36 -28.70
C GLY A 489 12.62 21.24 -27.52
N GLN A 490 13.23 22.34 -27.11
CA GLN A 490 14.11 22.43 -25.94
C GLN A 490 13.56 23.42 -24.91
N VAL A 491 13.60 23.04 -23.66
CA VAL A 491 13.31 23.91 -22.52
C VAL A 491 14.47 23.76 -21.53
N TYR A 492 15.05 24.88 -21.14
CA TYR A 492 16.29 24.90 -20.35
C TYR A 492 17.42 24.08 -20.98
N GLY A 493 17.52 24.03 -22.31
CA GLY A 493 18.52 23.26 -23.03
C GLY A 493 18.23 21.76 -23.15
N LEU A 494 17.15 21.26 -22.54
CA LEU A 494 16.79 19.84 -22.53
C LEU A 494 15.68 19.54 -23.55
N PRO A 495 15.85 18.50 -24.41
CA PRO A 495 14.81 18.13 -25.36
C PRO A 495 13.60 17.53 -24.70
N ARG A 496 12.41 17.95 -25.13
CA ARG A 496 11.14 17.36 -24.74
C ARG A 496 10.06 17.54 -25.79
N HIS A 497 8.96 16.80 -25.70
CA HIS A 497 7.77 17.08 -26.49
C HIS A 497 7.12 18.37 -25.96
N LEU A 498 6.90 19.32 -26.88
CA LEU A 498 6.15 20.54 -26.66
C LEU A 498 4.88 20.50 -27.52
N PHE A 499 3.84 21.20 -27.10
CA PHE A 499 2.54 21.13 -27.75
C PHE A 499 2.06 22.50 -28.20
N GLU A 500 1.39 22.52 -29.34
CA GLU A 500 0.77 23.73 -29.93
C GLU A 500 -0.60 24.01 -29.25
N ASP A 501 -1.16 25.19 -29.50
CA ASP A 501 -2.40 25.66 -28.89
C ASP A 501 -3.60 24.75 -29.16
N GLY A 502 -3.60 23.97 -30.24
CA GLY A 502 -4.66 23.00 -30.57
C GLY A 502 -4.78 21.82 -29.59
N LEU A 503 -3.80 21.61 -28.73
CA LEU A 503 -3.85 20.54 -27.74
C LEU A 503 -5.06 20.64 -26.79
N ALA A 504 -5.45 21.85 -26.40
CA ALA A 504 -6.56 22.03 -25.46
C ALA A 504 -7.91 21.56 -26.04
N GLU A 505 -8.19 21.89 -27.31
CA GLU A 505 -9.40 21.47 -28.02
C GLU A 505 -9.41 19.95 -28.25
N TRP A 506 -8.25 19.39 -28.63
CA TRP A 506 -8.09 17.95 -28.78
C TRP A 506 -8.34 17.22 -27.44
N ALA A 507 -7.77 17.73 -26.35
CA ALA A 507 -7.89 17.12 -25.00
C ALA A 507 -9.34 17.14 -24.51
N GLU A 508 -10.08 18.22 -24.74
CA GLU A 508 -11.49 18.31 -24.40
C GLU A 508 -12.32 17.29 -25.19
N ARG A 509 -12.13 17.19 -26.49
CA ARG A 509 -12.81 16.19 -27.34
C ARG A 509 -12.51 14.76 -26.91
N ARG A 510 -11.27 14.46 -26.52
CA ARG A 510 -10.84 13.14 -26.04
C ARG A 510 -11.19 12.86 -24.57
N GLY A 511 -11.66 13.84 -23.83
CA GLY A 511 -11.94 13.72 -22.41
C GLY A 511 -10.68 13.46 -21.56
N VAL A 512 -9.54 14.05 -21.98
CA VAL A 512 -8.25 13.94 -21.27
C VAL A 512 -7.83 15.26 -20.64
N LEU A 513 -6.92 15.19 -19.68
CA LEU A 513 -6.37 16.35 -19.01
C LEU A 513 -5.13 16.87 -19.76
N VAL A 514 -5.15 18.11 -20.19
CA VAL A 514 -4.01 18.77 -20.88
C VAL A 514 -2.74 18.64 -20.03
N LYS A 515 -2.83 18.97 -18.75
CA LYS A 515 -1.68 18.88 -17.85
C LYS A 515 -1.12 17.47 -17.74
N ALA A 516 -1.96 16.43 -17.78
CA ALA A 516 -1.48 15.05 -17.75
C ALA A 516 -0.61 14.72 -18.97
N ILE A 517 -0.98 15.24 -20.17
CA ILE A 517 -0.17 15.10 -21.38
C ILE A 517 1.16 15.86 -21.25
N GLU A 518 1.13 17.10 -20.76
CA GLU A 518 2.33 17.93 -20.57
C GLU A 518 3.27 17.34 -19.52
N ASP A 519 2.75 16.86 -18.41
CA ASP A 519 3.53 16.21 -17.34
C ASP A 519 4.12 14.88 -17.83
N THR A 520 3.36 14.11 -18.64
CA THR A 520 3.86 12.90 -19.28
C THR A 520 5.05 13.20 -20.20
N ALA A 521 4.98 14.29 -20.99
CA ALA A 521 6.08 14.69 -21.86
C ALA A 521 7.37 14.97 -21.11
N LEU A 522 7.28 15.55 -19.91
CA LEU A 522 8.43 15.73 -19.01
C LEU A 522 9.01 14.41 -18.53
N GLY A 523 8.13 13.51 -18.09
CA GLY A 523 8.56 12.19 -17.62
C GLY A 523 9.18 11.35 -18.73
N VAL A 524 8.58 11.33 -19.92
CA VAL A 524 9.13 10.64 -21.09
C VAL A 524 10.52 11.20 -21.44
N ALA A 525 10.65 12.52 -21.48
CA ALA A 525 11.95 13.15 -21.72
C ALA A 525 13.01 12.72 -20.69
N SER A 526 12.63 12.65 -19.40
CA SER A 526 13.50 12.19 -18.33
C SER A 526 13.94 10.73 -18.50
N VAL A 527 13.01 9.83 -18.87
CA VAL A 527 13.32 8.41 -19.15
C VAL A 527 14.29 8.28 -20.33
N TYR A 528 14.02 8.99 -21.44
CA TYR A 528 14.89 8.92 -22.62
C TYR A 528 16.29 9.47 -22.35
N ARG A 529 16.41 10.51 -21.52
CA ARG A 529 17.72 11.03 -21.08
C ARG A 529 18.46 10.03 -20.21
N SER A 530 17.80 9.43 -19.22
CA SER A 530 18.46 8.42 -18.36
C SER A 530 18.93 7.18 -19.11
N LEU A 531 18.33 6.90 -20.26
CA LEU A 531 18.75 5.83 -21.18
C LEU A 531 19.71 6.30 -22.28
N GLU A 532 20.07 7.60 -22.30
CA GLU A 532 20.92 8.22 -23.33
C GLU A 532 20.37 8.04 -24.76
N LEU A 533 19.05 7.99 -24.90
CA LEU A 533 18.37 7.80 -26.17
C LEU A 533 17.75 9.11 -26.70
N PRO A 534 17.75 9.31 -28.03
CA PRO A 534 17.07 10.45 -28.62
C PRO A 534 15.56 10.34 -28.48
N LEU A 535 14.91 11.46 -28.17
CA LEU A 535 13.46 11.52 -28.04
C LEU A 535 12.80 11.31 -29.40
N PRO A 536 11.80 10.42 -29.56
CA PRO A 536 11.15 10.16 -30.85
C PRO A 536 10.31 11.36 -31.29
N LYS A 537 10.45 11.75 -32.55
CA LYS A 537 9.67 12.85 -33.14
C LYS A 537 8.22 12.45 -33.47
N GLN A 538 8.00 11.16 -33.76
CA GLN A 538 6.70 10.56 -34.01
C GLN A 538 6.59 9.27 -33.22
N MET A 539 5.39 8.93 -32.78
CA MET A 539 5.09 7.78 -31.95
C MET A 539 4.07 6.87 -32.66
N PRO A 540 4.48 5.67 -33.09
CA PRO A 540 3.54 4.75 -33.74
C PRO A 540 2.48 4.27 -32.74
N TYR A 541 1.24 4.03 -33.23
CA TYR A 541 0.23 3.40 -32.40
C TYR A 541 0.55 1.93 -32.11
N ALA A 542 0.06 1.43 -30.99
CA ALA A 542 0.28 0.06 -30.59
C ALA A 542 -0.36 -0.93 -31.59
N SER A 543 0.47 -1.64 -32.35
CA SER A 543 0.06 -2.71 -33.29
C SER A 543 -0.43 -3.95 -32.54
N LYS A 544 -0.90 -4.96 -33.31
CA LYS A 544 -1.30 -6.26 -32.74
C LYS A 544 -0.10 -6.99 -32.14
N GLU A 545 1.04 -6.90 -32.79
CA GLU A 545 2.31 -7.50 -32.36
C GLU A 545 2.78 -6.85 -31.05
N ILE A 546 2.74 -5.52 -30.97
CA ILE A 546 3.04 -4.75 -29.77
C ILE A 546 2.13 -5.14 -28.60
N ARG A 547 0.81 -5.32 -28.87
CA ARG A 547 -0.12 -5.76 -27.81
C ARG A 547 0.25 -7.11 -27.23
N LYS A 548 0.65 -8.05 -28.11
CA LYS A 548 1.10 -9.38 -27.67
C LYS A 548 2.39 -9.28 -26.87
N ALA A 549 3.39 -8.55 -27.38
CA ALA A 549 4.66 -8.35 -26.70
C ALA A 549 4.50 -7.63 -25.36
N TRP A 550 3.58 -6.64 -25.29
CA TRP A 550 3.24 -5.94 -24.05
C TRP A 550 2.63 -6.88 -23.01
N ALA A 551 1.67 -7.71 -23.41
CA ALA A 551 1.05 -8.68 -22.52
C ALA A 551 2.06 -9.72 -22.01
N ASP A 552 2.97 -10.18 -22.88
CA ASP A 552 4.05 -11.10 -22.52
C ASP A 552 5.04 -10.47 -21.53
N LEU A 553 5.48 -9.23 -21.77
CA LEU A 553 6.34 -8.49 -20.86
C LEU A 553 5.70 -8.35 -19.47
N LEU A 554 4.41 -7.98 -19.40
CA LEU A 554 3.69 -7.89 -18.14
C LEU A 554 3.56 -9.26 -17.46
N ALA A 555 3.18 -10.30 -18.20
CA ALA A 555 3.00 -11.63 -17.65
C ALA A 555 4.32 -12.22 -17.12
N ARG A 556 5.41 -11.98 -17.82
CA ARG A 556 6.73 -12.49 -17.44
C ARG A 556 7.27 -11.86 -16.16
N PHE A 557 7.15 -10.56 -16.00
CA PHE A 557 7.75 -9.83 -14.89
C PHE A 557 6.76 -9.45 -13.79
N MET A 558 5.48 -9.31 -14.12
CA MET A 558 4.37 -8.93 -13.23
C MET A 558 4.81 -7.97 -12.12
N PRO A 559 5.18 -6.73 -12.44
CA PRO A 559 5.64 -5.79 -11.45
C PRO A 559 4.49 -5.07 -10.73
N PHE A 560 3.27 -5.21 -11.26
CA PHE A 560 2.05 -4.56 -10.81
C PHE A 560 1.20 -5.45 -9.91
N ASP A 561 0.12 -4.88 -9.40
CA ASP A 561 -0.95 -5.66 -8.79
C ASP A 561 -1.64 -6.54 -9.83
N LEU A 562 -2.13 -7.67 -9.35
CA LEU A 562 -2.80 -8.65 -10.18
C LEU A 562 -4.14 -9.03 -9.54
N VAL A 563 -5.16 -9.08 -10.38
CA VAL A 563 -6.50 -9.58 -10.02
C VAL A 563 -6.85 -10.71 -10.95
N ILE A 564 -7.14 -11.88 -10.41
CA ILE A 564 -7.60 -13.06 -11.17
C ILE A 564 -9.02 -13.38 -10.73
N ASP A 565 -9.95 -13.54 -11.69
CA ASP A 565 -11.37 -13.84 -11.42
C ASP A 565 -12.01 -12.90 -10.39
N GLY A 566 -11.64 -11.61 -10.43
CA GLY A 566 -12.19 -10.61 -9.55
C GLY A 566 -11.65 -10.65 -8.11
N HIS A 567 -10.54 -11.36 -7.86
CA HIS A 567 -9.93 -11.44 -6.54
C HIS A 567 -8.42 -11.15 -6.59
N THR A 568 -7.93 -10.54 -5.55
CA THR A 568 -6.50 -10.40 -5.26
C THR A 568 -5.95 -11.69 -4.67
N ALA A 569 -4.64 -11.83 -4.57
CA ALA A 569 -4.00 -13.04 -4.03
C ALA A 569 -4.38 -13.35 -2.57
N ASP A 570 -4.72 -12.33 -1.78
CA ASP A 570 -5.20 -12.47 -0.41
C ASP A 570 -6.74 -12.66 -0.31
N GLY A 571 -7.41 -12.87 -1.46
CA GLY A 571 -8.83 -13.20 -1.52
C GLY A 571 -9.78 -12.00 -1.45
N GLN A 572 -9.28 -10.76 -1.50
CA GLN A 572 -10.14 -9.58 -1.52
C GLN A 572 -10.81 -9.41 -2.88
N GLU A 573 -12.12 -9.17 -2.90
CA GLU A 573 -12.85 -8.85 -4.12
C GLU A 573 -12.35 -7.50 -4.69
N ALA A 574 -12.00 -7.50 -5.98
CA ALA A 574 -11.61 -6.32 -6.74
C ALA A 574 -12.36 -6.28 -8.07
N ARG A 575 -12.78 -5.11 -8.49
CA ARG A 575 -13.53 -4.91 -9.73
C ARG A 575 -12.71 -4.08 -10.71
N VAL A 576 -12.92 -4.35 -11.99
CA VAL A 576 -12.37 -3.46 -13.02
C VAL A 576 -13.04 -2.09 -12.88
N SER A 577 -12.24 -1.03 -12.91
CA SER A 577 -12.73 0.35 -12.79
C SER A 577 -13.74 0.68 -13.88
N LYS A 578 -14.69 1.55 -13.57
CA LYS A 578 -15.67 2.05 -14.56
C LYS A 578 -15.02 2.80 -15.72
N THR A 579 -13.86 3.39 -15.47
CA THR A 579 -13.07 4.13 -16.47
C THR A 579 -12.19 3.22 -17.32
N SER A 580 -12.03 1.95 -16.96
CA SER A 580 -11.14 1.00 -17.64
C SER A 580 -11.75 0.45 -18.95
N VAL A 581 -10.87 0.20 -19.91
CA VAL A 581 -11.15 -0.58 -21.14
C VAL A 581 -10.71 -2.03 -21.01
N ALA A 582 -10.12 -2.42 -19.86
CA ALA A 582 -9.79 -3.80 -19.55
C ALA A 582 -11.07 -4.64 -19.41
N GLY A 583 -11.02 -5.89 -19.86
CA GLY A 583 -12.13 -6.83 -19.71
C GLY A 583 -12.26 -7.30 -18.25
N SER A 584 -13.49 -7.61 -17.83
CA SER A 584 -13.75 -8.22 -16.52
C SER A 584 -13.47 -9.73 -16.46
N TRP A 585 -13.03 -10.32 -17.54
CA TRP A 585 -12.76 -11.76 -17.70
C TRP A 585 -11.25 -12.00 -17.78
N GLY A 586 -10.76 -12.94 -16.98
CA GLY A 586 -9.36 -13.31 -16.98
C GLY A 586 -8.58 -12.68 -15.83
N ALA A 587 -7.30 -12.50 -16.06
CA ALA A 587 -6.41 -11.79 -15.16
C ALA A 587 -6.24 -10.35 -15.63
N VAL A 588 -6.20 -9.40 -14.71
CA VAL A 588 -5.92 -7.99 -14.99
C VAL A 588 -4.69 -7.57 -14.19
N ALA A 589 -3.67 -7.09 -14.89
CA ALA A 589 -2.43 -6.57 -14.32
C ALA A 589 -2.41 -5.03 -14.42
N GLY A 590 -2.22 -4.33 -13.29
CA GLY A 590 -2.22 -2.88 -13.30
C GLY A 590 -2.25 -2.24 -11.91
N SER A 591 -2.81 -1.06 -11.83
CA SER A 591 -2.93 -0.31 -10.58
C SER A 591 -4.18 -0.69 -9.81
N LEU A 592 -3.98 -1.24 -8.62
CA LEU A 592 -5.05 -1.57 -7.68
C LEU A 592 -5.27 -0.39 -6.73
N ARG A 593 -6.50 0.11 -6.67
CA ARG A 593 -6.88 1.22 -5.79
C ARG A 593 -7.90 0.76 -4.78
N PHE A 594 -7.70 1.14 -3.52
CA PHE A 594 -8.61 0.86 -2.43
C PHE A 594 -9.39 2.13 -2.08
N PHE A 595 -10.69 1.98 -1.87
CA PHE A 595 -11.56 3.10 -1.48
C PHE A 595 -12.68 2.60 -0.56
N ALA A 596 -13.11 3.46 0.34
CA ALA A 596 -14.26 3.19 1.18
C ALA A 596 -15.55 3.51 0.42
N ASP A 597 -16.52 2.58 0.43
CA ASP A 597 -17.84 2.85 -0.09
C ASP A 597 -18.63 3.77 0.88
N ARG A 598 -19.86 4.13 0.51
CA ARG A 598 -20.74 5.01 1.32
C ARG A 598 -21.03 4.49 2.73
N PHE A 599 -20.75 3.23 3.01
CA PHE A 599 -20.91 2.59 4.31
C PHE A 599 -19.57 2.44 5.06
N GLY A 600 -18.49 2.98 4.54
CA GLY A 600 -17.14 2.85 5.10
C GLY A 600 -16.49 1.48 4.86
N VAL A 601 -17.06 0.64 3.99
CA VAL A 601 -16.48 -0.67 3.67
C VAL A 601 -15.43 -0.51 2.59
N SER A 602 -14.22 -0.99 2.85
CA SER A 602 -13.12 -0.97 1.89
C SER A 602 -13.45 -1.83 0.66
N ARG A 603 -13.33 -1.23 -0.51
CA ARG A 603 -13.50 -1.82 -1.83
C ARG A 603 -12.21 -1.68 -2.62
N ALA A 604 -12.03 -2.54 -3.61
CA ALA A 604 -10.90 -2.46 -4.51
C ALA A 604 -11.35 -2.35 -5.97
N SER A 605 -10.64 -1.53 -6.75
CA SER A 605 -10.78 -1.46 -8.20
C SER A 605 -9.42 -1.50 -8.87
N ILE A 606 -9.35 -2.11 -10.06
CA ILE A 606 -8.15 -2.23 -10.86
C ILE A 606 -8.32 -1.59 -12.23
N GLU A 607 -7.28 -0.91 -12.70
CA GLU A 607 -7.10 -0.44 -14.06
C GLU A 607 -5.80 -1.01 -14.61
N GLY A 608 -5.79 -1.50 -15.85
CA GLY A 608 -4.58 -2.09 -16.39
C GLY A 608 -4.77 -2.83 -17.70
N THR A 609 -4.00 -3.90 -17.87
CA THR A 609 -4.04 -4.76 -19.06
C THR A 609 -4.57 -6.14 -18.71
N THR A 610 -5.52 -6.62 -19.50
CA THR A 610 -6.06 -8.00 -19.40
C THR A 610 -5.05 -8.97 -19.97
N LEU A 611 -4.73 -10.01 -19.18
CA LEU A 611 -3.90 -11.14 -19.57
C LEU A 611 -4.77 -12.39 -19.75
N SER A 612 -4.51 -13.19 -20.77
CA SER A 612 -5.21 -14.47 -20.95
C SER A 612 -4.74 -15.48 -19.88
N TYR A 613 -5.62 -16.42 -19.52
CA TYR A 613 -5.23 -17.52 -18.61
C TYR A 613 -4.09 -18.36 -19.15
N ASP A 614 -4.08 -18.58 -20.47
CA ASP A 614 -3.01 -19.36 -21.12
C ASP A 614 -1.65 -18.69 -20.92
N LEU A 615 -1.57 -17.37 -21.10
CA LEU A 615 -0.35 -16.59 -20.89
C LEU A 615 0.08 -16.59 -19.42
N VAL A 616 -0.86 -16.40 -18.47
CA VAL A 616 -0.59 -16.51 -17.04
C VAL A 616 -0.05 -17.90 -16.68
N ARG A 617 -0.64 -18.94 -17.26
CA ARG A 617 -0.23 -20.33 -17.04
C ARG A 617 1.14 -20.66 -17.66
N GLU A 618 1.47 -20.07 -18.80
CA GLU A 618 2.77 -20.23 -19.47
C GLU A 618 3.92 -19.72 -18.58
N HIS A 619 3.72 -18.61 -17.89
CA HIS A 619 4.71 -18.02 -16.99
C HIS A 619 4.60 -18.52 -15.54
N ALA A 620 3.66 -19.41 -15.25
CA ALA A 620 3.49 -19.98 -13.92
C ALA A 620 4.54 -21.05 -13.61
N GLY A 621 5.10 -21.02 -12.42
CA GLY A 621 6.04 -22.01 -11.93
C GLY A 621 5.36 -23.24 -11.34
N LEU A 622 5.97 -24.41 -11.49
CA LEU A 622 5.60 -25.61 -10.75
C LEU A 622 6.42 -25.66 -9.44
N GLY A 623 5.71 -25.72 -8.33
CA GLY A 623 6.31 -25.90 -7.02
C GLY A 623 6.97 -27.28 -6.84
N PRO A 624 7.57 -27.52 -5.67
CA PRO A 624 8.22 -28.78 -5.38
C PRO A 624 7.22 -29.95 -5.45
N ALA A 625 7.71 -31.09 -5.91
CA ALA A 625 6.96 -32.33 -5.98
C ALA A 625 6.58 -32.80 -4.57
N ARG A 626 5.31 -33.00 -4.31
CA ARG A 626 4.77 -33.58 -3.09
C ARG A 626 4.15 -34.93 -3.40
N VAL A 627 4.63 -35.98 -2.76
CA VAL A 627 4.00 -37.31 -2.90
C VAL A 627 2.76 -37.35 -2.02
N VAL A 628 1.67 -37.87 -2.55
CA VAL A 628 0.39 -38.06 -1.84
C VAL A 628 -0.21 -39.43 -2.14
N LEU A 629 -1.01 -39.89 -1.21
CA LEU A 629 -1.86 -41.07 -1.43
C LEU A 629 -3.14 -40.60 -2.14
N SER A 630 -3.47 -41.15 -3.29
CA SER A 630 -4.57 -40.71 -4.11
C SER A 630 -5.46 -41.87 -4.58
N GLY A 631 -6.67 -41.48 -5.01
CA GLY A 631 -7.65 -42.44 -5.56
C GLY A 631 -8.57 -43.07 -4.50
N PRO A 632 -9.72 -43.60 -4.95
CA PRO A 632 -10.63 -44.33 -4.08
C PRO A 632 -9.99 -45.66 -3.66
N ARG A 633 -10.41 -46.24 -2.54
CA ARG A 633 -9.83 -47.45 -1.98
C ARG A 633 -9.59 -48.60 -2.97
N LYS A 634 -10.47 -48.76 -3.98
CA LYS A 634 -10.31 -49.81 -5.00
C LYS A 634 -9.18 -49.51 -6.04
N HIS A 635 -8.81 -48.31 -6.19
CA HIS A 635 -7.81 -47.82 -7.17
C HIS A 635 -6.84 -46.84 -6.47
N GLN A 636 -6.52 -47.15 -5.23
CA GLN A 636 -5.59 -46.34 -4.44
C GLN A 636 -4.17 -46.50 -4.95
N GLY A 637 -3.41 -45.45 -4.95
CA GLY A 637 -2.01 -45.44 -5.37
C GLY A 637 -1.29 -44.16 -4.92
N LEU A 638 -0.04 -44.03 -5.30
CA LEU A 638 0.73 -42.84 -5.09
C LEU A 638 0.60 -41.90 -6.29
N SER A 639 0.54 -40.60 -5.99
CA SER A 639 0.63 -39.57 -7.01
C SER A 639 1.60 -38.48 -6.57
N VAL A 640 2.15 -37.78 -7.56
CA VAL A 640 2.90 -36.56 -7.32
C VAL A 640 1.98 -35.39 -7.57
N GLU A 641 1.83 -34.57 -6.55
CA GLU A 641 1.18 -33.26 -6.65
C GLU A 641 2.24 -32.18 -6.81
N ARG A 642 2.05 -31.32 -7.79
CA ARG A 642 2.81 -30.09 -7.95
C ARG A 642 1.84 -28.96 -8.02
N ARG A 643 1.98 -27.98 -7.10
CA ARG A 643 1.17 -26.78 -7.14
C ARG A 643 1.74 -25.87 -8.23
N ARG A 644 0.89 -25.47 -9.15
CA ARG A 644 1.23 -24.45 -10.14
C ARG A 644 0.86 -23.10 -9.55
N SER A 645 1.84 -22.24 -9.37
CA SER A 645 1.63 -20.90 -8.85
C SER A 645 2.19 -19.85 -9.80
N TYR A 646 1.51 -18.73 -9.84
CA TYR A 646 1.92 -17.56 -10.60
C TYR A 646 2.03 -16.39 -9.63
N PHE A 647 3.27 -16.00 -9.33
CA PHE A 647 3.57 -15.07 -8.23
C PHE A 647 2.85 -15.51 -6.94
N ALA A 648 1.99 -14.67 -6.37
CA ALA A 648 1.27 -14.98 -5.13
C ALA A 648 -0.04 -15.78 -5.33
N PHE A 649 -0.38 -16.18 -6.58
CA PHE A 649 -1.61 -16.91 -6.88
C PHE A 649 -1.35 -18.40 -7.05
N ASP A 650 -2.13 -19.23 -6.39
CA ASP A 650 -2.23 -20.66 -6.66
C ASP A 650 -3.26 -20.87 -7.78
N LEU A 651 -2.81 -21.32 -8.94
CA LEU A 651 -3.67 -21.50 -10.10
C LEU A 651 -4.35 -22.88 -10.09
N ASP A 652 -3.55 -23.93 -10.07
CA ASP A 652 -4.02 -25.32 -10.07
C ASP A 652 -3.01 -26.25 -9.37
N THR A 653 -3.40 -27.51 -9.18
CA THR A 653 -2.52 -28.57 -8.72
C THR A 653 -2.45 -29.63 -9.78
N GLU A 654 -1.28 -29.84 -10.33
CA GLU A 654 -1.00 -30.93 -11.25
C GLU A 654 -0.82 -32.20 -10.46
N VAL A 655 -1.61 -33.24 -10.80
CA VAL A 655 -1.58 -34.53 -10.10
C VAL A 655 -1.19 -35.59 -11.12
N GLU A 656 -0.01 -36.15 -10.95
CA GLU A 656 0.52 -37.19 -11.80
C GLU A 656 0.59 -38.52 -11.04
N PRO A 657 -0.12 -39.61 -11.49
CA PRO A 657 -0.01 -40.90 -10.84
C PRO A 657 1.39 -41.50 -10.96
N LEU A 658 1.99 -41.89 -9.84
CA LEU A 658 3.23 -42.67 -9.79
C LEU A 658 2.94 -44.12 -10.14
N ARG A 659 3.27 -44.53 -11.38
CA ARG A 659 3.13 -45.89 -11.84
C ARG A 659 4.51 -46.58 -11.91
N GLY A 660 4.59 -47.81 -11.42
CA GLY A 660 5.83 -48.56 -11.44
C GLY A 660 6.85 -48.08 -10.41
N LEU A 661 8.12 -48.03 -10.77
CA LEU A 661 9.19 -47.63 -9.82
C LEU A 661 9.11 -46.14 -9.47
N ILE A 662 9.14 -45.84 -8.17
CA ILE A 662 9.20 -44.48 -7.63
C ILE A 662 10.58 -43.87 -7.97
N PRO A 663 10.65 -42.69 -8.57
CA PRO A 663 11.90 -41.97 -8.80
C PRO A 663 12.72 -41.85 -7.53
N GLU A 664 14.04 -42.00 -7.63
CA GLU A 664 14.94 -42.11 -6.48
C GLU A 664 14.79 -40.91 -5.53
N GLY A 665 14.73 -39.69 -6.05
CA GLY A 665 14.57 -38.47 -5.26
C GLY A 665 13.22 -38.38 -4.52
N LEU A 666 12.19 -39.13 -4.91
CA LEU A 666 10.87 -39.13 -4.29
C LEU A 666 10.65 -40.32 -3.34
N ARG A 667 11.53 -41.33 -3.33
CA ARG A 667 11.40 -42.54 -2.49
C ARG A 667 11.28 -42.20 -0.99
N PRO A 668 12.10 -41.28 -0.40
CA PRO A 668 11.95 -40.95 1.00
C PRO A 668 10.56 -40.39 1.34
N ALA A 669 10.10 -39.43 0.57
CA ALA A 669 8.79 -38.81 0.75
C ALA A 669 7.63 -39.80 0.52
N ALA A 670 7.74 -40.67 -0.48
CA ALA A 670 6.75 -41.70 -0.73
C ALA A 670 6.62 -42.70 0.44
N ARG A 671 7.75 -43.16 0.98
CA ARG A 671 7.76 -44.06 2.14
C ARG A 671 7.22 -43.38 3.40
N ASP A 672 7.45 -42.08 3.59
CA ASP A 672 6.84 -41.32 4.66
C ASP A 672 5.33 -41.26 4.54
N VAL A 673 4.80 -40.95 3.34
CA VAL A 673 3.36 -40.95 3.04
C VAL A 673 2.72 -42.32 3.27
N LEU A 674 3.41 -43.40 2.88
CA LEU A 674 2.92 -44.76 3.08
C LEU A 674 2.90 -45.15 4.56
N ALA A 675 3.91 -44.74 5.33
CA ALA A 675 3.96 -44.97 6.77
C ALA A 675 2.83 -44.22 7.47
N ASP A 676 2.60 -42.93 7.10
CA ASP A 676 1.51 -42.11 7.62
C ASP A 676 0.15 -42.69 7.32
N ALA A 677 -0.05 -43.18 6.10
CA ALA A 677 -1.28 -43.85 5.67
C ALA A 677 -1.56 -45.15 6.44
N LEU A 678 -0.51 -45.95 6.77
CA LEU A 678 -0.63 -47.12 7.61
C LEU A 678 -1.01 -46.76 9.07
N VAL A 679 -0.40 -45.73 9.62
CA VAL A 679 -0.73 -45.23 10.98
C VAL A 679 -2.15 -44.70 11.02
N ALA A 680 -2.56 -43.88 10.06
CA ALA A 680 -3.90 -43.33 9.98
C ALA A 680 -5.00 -44.32 9.63
N GLY A 681 -4.62 -45.51 9.09
CA GLY A 681 -5.62 -46.50 8.68
C GLY A 681 -6.27 -46.19 7.32
N GLU A 682 -5.62 -45.39 6.51
CA GLU A 682 -6.15 -44.84 5.24
C GLU A 682 -5.72 -45.63 3.99
N THR A 683 -4.92 -46.66 4.15
CA THR A 683 -4.41 -47.46 3.03
C THR A 683 -5.15 -48.79 2.86
N VAL A 684 -5.00 -49.41 1.68
CA VAL A 684 -5.50 -50.78 1.36
C VAL A 684 -4.46 -51.89 1.61
N HIS A 685 -3.37 -51.59 2.32
CA HIS A 685 -2.31 -52.55 2.61
C HIS A 685 -2.88 -53.78 3.33
N PRO A 686 -2.49 -55.00 2.96
CA PRO A 686 -3.01 -56.24 3.57
C PRO A 686 -2.86 -56.31 5.09
N ASP A 687 -1.76 -55.76 5.63
CA ASP A 687 -1.48 -55.77 7.08
C ASP A 687 -2.16 -54.60 7.82
N GLN A 688 -2.90 -53.73 7.14
CA GLN A 688 -3.51 -52.53 7.73
C GLN A 688 -4.35 -52.85 9.00
N GLY A 689 -5.16 -53.92 8.95
CA GLY A 689 -5.96 -54.35 10.10
C GLY A 689 -5.15 -54.81 11.29
N ARG A 690 -3.99 -55.46 11.01
CA ARG A 690 -3.03 -55.94 12.04
C ARG A 690 -2.31 -54.75 12.68
N VAL A 691 -1.79 -53.85 11.86
CA VAL A 691 -1.11 -52.62 12.31
C VAL A 691 -2.04 -51.77 13.19
N LYS A 692 -3.30 -51.56 12.71
CA LYS A 692 -4.28 -50.79 13.48
C LYS A 692 -4.54 -51.37 14.88
N ARG A 693 -4.64 -52.73 15.00
CA ARG A 693 -4.84 -53.37 16.31
C ARG A 693 -3.62 -53.20 17.19
N ALA A 694 -2.41 -53.38 16.63
CA ALA A 694 -1.18 -53.22 17.37
C ALA A 694 -0.99 -51.78 17.86
N LEU A 695 -1.25 -50.78 17.00
CA LEU A 695 -1.24 -49.37 17.35
C LEU A 695 -2.20 -49.04 18.53
N ALA A 696 -3.41 -49.64 18.50
CA ALA A 696 -4.38 -49.39 19.58
C ALA A 696 -3.90 -49.98 20.93
N VAL A 697 -3.24 -51.15 20.91
CA VAL A 697 -2.66 -51.72 22.11
C VAL A 697 -1.51 -50.91 22.62
N LEU A 698 -0.59 -50.48 21.75
CA LEU A 698 0.57 -49.68 22.11
C LEU A 698 0.20 -48.26 22.59
N ASP A 699 -0.80 -47.64 21.98
CA ASP A 699 -1.35 -46.36 22.43
C ASP A 699 -1.94 -46.46 23.85
N GLU A 700 -2.68 -47.54 24.14
CA GLU A 700 -3.21 -47.77 25.46
C GLU A 700 -2.08 -47.98 26.49
N LEU A 701 -1.03 -48.76 26.14
CA LEU A 701 0.13 -48.98 27.01
C LEU A 701 0.90 -47.66 27.26
N TRP A 702 1.03 -46.83 26.19
CA TRP A 702 1.67 -45.54 26.29
C TRP A 702 0.92 -44.57 27.21
N ARG A 703 -0.38 -44.53 27.09
CA ARG A 703 -1.23 -43.72 28.00
C ARG A 703 -1.16 -44.25 29.43
N ARG A 704 -1.22 -45.56 29.61
CA ARG A 704 -1.10 -46.19 30.94
C ARG A 704 0.26 -45.94 31.57
N SER A 705 1.31 -45.85 30.79
CA SER A 705 2.64 -45.51 31.30
C SER A 705 2.80 -44.03 31.69
N GLY A 706 1.78 -43.19 31.42
CA GLY A 706 1.91 -41.77 31.59
C GLY A 706 2.87 -41.11 30.62
N GLY A 707 3.04 -41.70 29.42
CA GLY A 707 3.91 -41.20 28.36
C GLY A 707 5.41 -41.56 28.53
N THR A 708 5.76 -42.41 29.48
CA THR A 708 7.17 -42.78 29.75
C THR A 708 7.72 -43.84 28.80
N LEU A 709 6.87 -44.59 28.10
CA LEU A 709 7.27 -45.60 27.11
C LEU A 709 7.74 -44.97 25.80
N SER A 710 9.03 -44.67 25.69
CA SER A 710 9.64 -44.05 24.50
C SER A 710 9.45 -44.89 23.22
N ALA A 711 9.43 -46.21 23.32
CA ALA A 711 9.21 -47.10 22.17
C ALA A 711 7.75 -47.09 21.64
N ALA A 712 6.78 -46.67 22.46
CA ALA A 712 5.37 -46.65 22.12
C ALA A 712 4.86 -45.22 21.80
N THR A 713 5.73 -44.22 21.68
CA THR A 713 5.33 -42.88 21.23
C THR A 713 4.86 -42.92 19.80
N PRO A 714 3.92 -42.04 19.41
CA PRO A 714 3.46 -41.94 18.01
C PRO A 714 4.59 -41.81 17.01
N GLU A 715 5.61 -41.00 17.34
CA GLU A 715 6.79 -40.76 16.49
C GLU A 715 7.63 -42.05 16.37
N SER A 716 7.90 -42.75 17.47
CA SER A 716 8.66 -44.01 17.45
C SER A 716 7.97 -45.11 16.67
N LEU A 717 6.66 -45.23 16.82
CA LEU A 717 5.85 -46.21 16.10
C LEU A 717 5.81 -45.90 14.58
N ARG A 718 5.66 -44.63 14.23
CA ARG A 718 5.77 -44.17 12.86
C ARG A 718 7.14 -44.47 12.25
N ALA A 719 8.21 -44.17 12.98
CA ALA A 719 9.58 -44.43 12.56
C ALA A 719 9.83 -45.96 12.39
N SER A 720 9.30 -46.82 13.26
CA SER A 720 9.37 -48.27 13.15
C SER A 720 8.66 -48.77 11.89
N ILE A 721 7.45 -48.28 11.58
CA ILE A 721 6.74 -48.62 10.35
C ILE A 721 7.54 -48.10 9.14
N ARG A 722 8.05 -46.88 9.22
CA ARG A 722 8.82 -46.25 8.14
C ARG A 722 10.07 -47.08 7.76
N ALA A 723 10.81 -47.53 8.78
CA ALA A 723 12.02 -48.35 8.60
C ALA A 723 11.71 -49.68 7.88
N GLN A 724 10.55 -50.32 8.14
CA GLN A 724 10.15 -51.50 7.46
C GLN A 724 9.86 -51.33 5.96
N LEU A 725 9.64 -50.04 5.54
CA LEU A 725 9.37 -49.64 4.15
C LEU A 725 10.65 -49.23 3.40
N ASP A 726 11.84 -49.31 3.99
CA ASP A 726 13.09 -48.84 3.36
C ASP A 726 13.46 -49.53 2.02
N ARG A 727 12.93 -50.68 1.77
CA ARG A 727 13.15 -51.42 0.50
C ARG A 727 12.01 -51.25 -0.48
N VAL A 728 10.95 -50.53 -0.11
CA VAL A 728 9.79 -50.31 -0.98
C VAL A 728 10.12 -49.23 -2.00
N ASN A 729 10.04 -49.57 -3.29
CA ASN A 729 10.33 -48.68 -4.42
C ASN A 729 9.17 -48.54 -5.40
N SER A 730 8.03 -49.22 -5.14
CA SER A 730 6.82 -49.07 -5.94
C SER A 730 5.57 -49.30 -5.07
N TRP A 731 4.42 -48.97 -5.63
CA TRP A 731 3.12 -49.24 -4.98
C TRP A 731 2.87 -50.74 -4.84
N GLU A 732 3.27 -51.55 -5.86
CA GLU A 732 3.13 -52.99 -5.85
C GLU A 732 4.04 -53.63 -4.78
N GLU A 733 5.27 -53.17 -4.65
CA GLU A 733 6.18 -53.60 -3.57
C GLU A 733 5.63 -53.25 -2.20
N PHE A 734 5.00 -52.06 -2.06
CA PHE A 734 4.33 -51.68 -0.81
C PHE A 734 3.23 -52.67 -0.46
N LEU A 735 2.34 -53.00 -1.40
CA LEU A 735 1.26 -53.96 -1.14
C LEU A 735 1.77 -55.40 -0.88
N ALA A 736 2.92 -55.77 -1.43
CA ALA A 736 3.58 -57.07 -1.22
C ALA A 736 4.44 -57.10 0.05
N SER A 737 4.76 -55.94 0.63
CA SER A 737 5.61 -55.86 1.85
C SER A 737 4.88 -56.45 3.05
N ARG A 738 5.66 -56.80 4.07
CA ARG A 738 5.10 -57.17 5.37
C ARG A 738 5.42 -56.09 6.37
N VAL A 739 4.37 -55.53 6.96
CA VAL A 739 4.49 -54.49 8.01
C VAL A 739 3.80 -55.00 9.29
N ALA A 740 4.58 -55.08 10.32
CA ALA A 740 4.11 -55.55 11.63
C ALA A 740 4.65 -54.69 12.77
N LEU A 741 3.80 -54.43 13.70
CA LEU A 741 4.17 -53.92 15.02
C LEU A 741 3.86 -55.03 16.02
N ASP A 742 4.90 -55.49 16.72
CA ASP A 742 4.72 -56.49 17.78
C ASP A 742 4.78 -55.79 19.14
N PRO A 743 3.65 -55.66 19.82
CA PRO A 743 3.63 -55.05 21.16
C PRO A 743 4.52 -55.77 22.19
N THR A 744 4.72 -57.11 21.99
CA THR A 744 5.55 -57.88 22.92
C THR A 744 7.06 -57.69 22.73
N ALA A 745 7.46 -57.28 21.52
CA ALA A 745 8.83 -56.93 21.19
C ALA A 745 9.19 -55.50 21.55
N LEU A 746 8.20 -54.62 21.55
CA LEU A 746 8.37 -53.19 21.83
C LEU A 746 8.23 -52.83 23.31
N VAL A 747 7.48 -53.64 24.09
CA VAL A 747 7.28 -53.43 25.55
C VAL A 747 7.56 -54.75 26.22
N ASP A 748 8.55 -54.79 27.11
CA ASP A 748 8.91 -56.00 27.84
C ASP A 748 7.78 -56.50 28.74
N GLU A 749 7.78 -57.79 28.96
CA GLU A 749 6.68 -58.47 29.65
C GLU A 749 6.49 -57.98 31.10
N PRO A 750 7.55 -57.68 31.91
CA PRO A 750 7.34 -57.10 33.25
C PRO A 750 6.66 -55.72 33.21
N THR A 751 7.12 -54.86 32.33
CA THR A 751 6.50 -53.53 32.17
C THR A 751 5.03 -53.64 31.69
N ARG A 752 4.75 -54.51 30.73
CA ARG A 752 3.41 -54.74 30.26
C ARG A 752 2.49 -55.29 31.36
N ALA A 753 2.92 -56.28 32.08
CA ALA A 753 2.16 -56.85 33.20
C ALA A 753 1.87 -55.81 34.31
N ALA A 754 2.81 -54.90 34.59
CA ALA A 754 2.61 -53.82 35.53
C ALA A 754 1.58 -52.80 35.05
N LEU A 755 1.61 -52.44 33.74
CA LEU A 755 0.65 -51.51 33.14
C LEU A 755 -0.74 -52.13 33.01
N ASP A 756 -0.83 -53.43 32.68
CA ASP A 756 -2.10 -54.17 32.60
C ASP A 756 -2.76 -54.35 34.00
N ALA A 757 -1.96 -54.39 35.05
CA ALA A 757 -2.45 -54.44 36.44
C ALA A 757 -3.07 -53.12 36.92
N LEU A 758 -2.89 -52.00 36.21
CA LEU A 758 -3.55 -50.72 36.55
C LEU A 758 -5.07 -50.87 36.48
N PRO A 759 -5.82 -50.32 37.46
CA PRO A 759 -7.26 -50.54 37.54
C PRO A 759 -8.01 -49.88 36.36
N ALA A 760 -8.85 -50.64 35.68
CA ALA A 760 -9.76 -50.09 34.64
C ALA A 760 -11.02 -49.47 35.26
N MET A 761 -11.28 -49.68 36.51
CA MET A 761 -12.45 -49.19 37.25
C MET A 761 -12.04 -48.85 38.68
N VAL A 762 -12.66 -47.81 39.23
CA VAL A 762 -12.52 -47.44 40.64
C VAL A 762 -13.87 -47.47 41.33
N ARG A 763 -13.90 -47.76 42.60
CA ARG A 763 -15.09 -47.72 43.44
C ARG A 763 -15.21 -46.35 44.10
N LEU A 764 -16.26 -45.59 43.74
CA LEU A 764 -16.54 -44.30 44.34
C LEU A 764 -17.91 -44.36 44.99
N ARG A 765 -17.92 -44.29 46.33
CA ARG A 765 -19.16 -44.41 47.15
C ARG A 765 -19.97 -45.70 46.92
N GLY A 766 -19.29 -46.81 46.62
CA GLY A 766 -19.94 -48.09 46.29
C GLY A 766 -20.23 -48.35 44.83
N ASP A 767 -20.25 -47.30 43.99
CA ASP A 767 -20.41 -47.42 42.56
C ASP A 767 -19.08 -47.76 41.87
N ALA A 768 -19.09 -48.75 40.94
CA ALA A 768 -17.95 -49.04 40.06
C ALA A 768 -17.98 -48.06 38.88
N VAL A 769 -16.90 -47.28 38.73
CA VAL A 769 -16.83 -46.20 37.76
C VAL A 769 -15.64 -46.44 36.84
N PRO A 770 -15.80 -46.31 35.49
CA PRO A 770 -14.71 -46.49 34.55
C PRO A 770 -13.59 -45.45 34.72
N LEU A 771 -12.37 -45.88 34.51
CA LEU A 771 -11.13 -45.11 34.60
C LEU A 771 -10.37 -45.21 33.29
N ASP A 772 -10.16 -44.10 32.63
CA ASP A 772 -9.36 -44.01 31.42
C ASP A 772 -8.00 -43.35 31.73
N TYR A 773 -6.98 -43.87 31.12
CA TYR A 773 -5.63 -43.28 31.22
C TYR A 773 -5.37 -42.37 30.02
N GLU A 774 -4.97 -41.16 30.29
CA GLU A 774 -4.77 -40.10 29.27
C GLU A 774 -3.45 -39.36 29.54
N LEU A 775 -2.99 -38.66 28.51
CA LEU A 775 -1.90 -37.68 28.64
C LEU A 775 -2.50 -36.29 28.56
N ALA A 776 -2.28 -35.46 29.54
CA ALA A 776 -2.70 -34.06 29.53
C ALA A 776 -1.49 -33.18 29.95
N ASP A 777 -1.18 -32.17 29.18
CA ASP A 777 -0.07 -31.25 29.43
C ASP A 777 1.27 -31.97 29.64
N GLY A 778 1.50 -33.08 28.91
CA GLY A 778 2.71 -33.91 29.02
C GLY A 778 2.77 -34.78 30.26
N GLN A 779 1.71 -34.83 31.08
CA GLN A 779 1.63 -35.68 32.30
C GLN A 779 0.59 -36.77 32.12
N GLY A 780 0.91 -37.94 32.62
CA GLY A 780 -0.06 -39.03 32.74
C GLY A 780 -1.14 -38.71 33.77
N ILE A 781 -2.39 -38.78 33.36
CA ILE A 781 -3.56 -38.62 34.25
C ILE A 781 -4.47 -39.83 34.21
N ALA A 782 -5.30 -39.98 35.22
CA ALA A 782 -6.37 -40.97 35.27
C ALA A 782 -7.73 -40.22 35.27
N ARG A 783 -8.54 -40.39 34.22
CA ARG A 783 -9.83 -39.72 34.09
C ARG A 783 -10.97 -40.61 34.50
N VAL A 784 -11.70 -40.14 35.45
CA VAL A 784 -12.92 -40.86 35.94
C VAL A 784 -14.12 -40.43 35.12
N ARG A 785 -14.83 -41.39 34.52
CA ARG A 785 -16.06 -41.13 33.77
C ARG A 785 -17.27 -41.28 34.69
N LEU A 786 -17.92 -40.15 34.98
CA LEU A 786 -19.04 -40.07 35.91
C LEU A 786 -20.35 -39.75 35.17
N ARG A 787 -21.45 -40.25 35.69
CA ARG A 787 -22.80 -39.73 35.40
C ARG A 787 -23.05 -38.50 36.27
N GLU A 788 -23.90 -37.59 35.82
CA GLU A 788 -24.20 -36.34 36.53
C GLU A 788 -24.63 -36.58 38.00
N GLY A 789 -25.48 -37.58 38.23
CA GLY A 789 -25.90 -37.93 39.59
C GLY A 789 -24.76 -38.43 40.49
N GLN A 790 -23.76 -39.11 39.94
CA GLN A 790 -22.56 -39.54 40.67
C GLN A 790 -21.67 -38.34 40.97
N ALA A 791 -21.45 -37.49 39.97
CA ALA A 791 -20.60 -36.29 40.09
C ALA A 791 -21.11 -35.31 41.16
N LYS A 792 -22.46 -35.10 41.26
CA LYS A 792 -23.08 -34.24 42.29
C LYS A 792 -22.84 -34.73 43.72
N ARG A 793 -22.66 -36.04 43.91
CA ARG A 793 -22.49 -36.64 45.22
C ARG A 793 -21.05 -36.82 45.64
N LEU A 794 -20.08 -36.65 44.72
CA LEU A 794 -18.68 -36.90 44.94
C LEU A 794 -18.05 -35.84 45.86
N ARG A 795 -17.23 -36.31 46.82
CA ARG A 795 -16.46 -35.46 47.72
C ARG A 795 -15.00 -35.83 47.65
N GLN A 796 -14.11 -34.93 48.09
CA GLN A 796 -12.65 -35.11 48.03
C GLN A 796 -12.19 -36.40 48.74
N GLY A 797 -12.84 -36.79 49.91
CA GLY A 797 -12.49 -37.98 50.63
C GLY A 797 -12.99 -39.32 50.03
N ASP A 798 -13.77 -39.23 48.91
CA ASP A 798 -14.23 -40.43 48.22
C ASP A 798 -13.24 -40.93 47.16
N LEU A 799 -12.16 -40.15 46.92
CA LEU A 799 -11.18 -40.43 45.85
C LEU A 799 -10.16 -41.50 46.32
N PRO A 800 -9.94 -42.56 45.54
CA PRO A 800 -8.90 -43.54 45.84
C PRO A 800 -7.50 -42.96 45.60
N PRO A 801 -6.50 -43.37 46.31
CA PRO A 801 -5.13 -43.06 46.00
C PRO A 801 -4.72 -43.76 44.71
N LEU A 802 -4.19 -42.98 43.75
CA LEU A 802 -3.59 -43.48 42.52
C LEU A 802 -2.18 -42.90 42.37
N ASP A 803 -1.38 -43.55 41.54
CA ASP A 803 -0.02 -43.14 41.22
C ASP A 803 0.09 -41.83 40.43
N ARG A 804 -1.05 -41.31 39.97
CA ARG A 804 -1.15 -40.12 39.14
C ARG A 804 -2.40 -39.31 39.45
N PRO A 805 -2.45 -38.01 38.97
CA PRO A 805 -3.61 -37.15 39.21
C PRO A 805 -4.90 -37.67 38.61
N LEU A 806 -5.98 -37.61 39.43
CA LEU A 806 -7.32 -37.91 38.99
C LEU A 806 -7.98 -36.65 38.39
N ARG A 807 -8.54 -36.80 37.20
CA ARG A 807 -9.39 -35.80 36.53
C ARG A 807 -10.77 -36.36 36.25
N PHE A 808 -11.73 -35.54 35.92
CA PHE A 808 -13.13 -35.93 35.86
C PHE A 808 -13.71 -35.63 34.47
N ALA A 809 -14.54 -36.57 33.97
CA ALA A 809 -15.37 -36.36 32.80
C ALA A 809 -16.82 -36.71 33.17
N VAL A 810 -17.74 -35.80 32.97
CA VAL A 810 -19.16 -36.01 33.30
C VAL A 810 -20.05 -35.84 32.09
N GLN A 811 -20.75 -36.92 31.72
CA GLN A 811 -21.70 -36.86 30.63
C GLN A 811 -23.05 -36.34 31.12
N ARG A 812 -23.53 -35.25 30.51
CA ARG A 812 -24.88 -34.65 30.76
C ARG A 812 -25.82 -34.93 29.59
N GLY A 813 -26.41 -36.12 29.57
CA GLY A 813 -27.31 -36.51 28.46
C GLY A 813 -26.62 -36.45 27.09
N ARG A 814 -27.15 -35.67 26.16
CA ARG A 814 -26.57 -35.47 24.80
C ARG A 814 -25.66 -34.22 24.70
N HIS A 815 -25.43 -33.52 25.79
CA HIS A 815 -24.57 -32.33 25.79
C HIS A 815 -23.07 -32.70 25.81
N GLU A 816 -22.23 -31.74 25.54
CA GLU A 816 -20.78 -31.92 25.67
C GLU A 816 -20.42 -32.37 27.09
N PRO A 817 -19.48 -33.33 27.24
CA PRO A 817 -19.05 -33.78 28.57
C PRO A 817 -18.36 -32.62 29.30
N ILE A 818 -18.66 -32.48 30.59
CA ILE A 818 -17.92 -31.56 31.46
C ILE A 818 -16.57 -32.23 31.77
N LEU A 819 -15.48 -31.52 31.47
CA LEU A 819 -14.13 -31.91 31.90
C LEU A 819 -13.73 -31.01 33.07
N ALA A 820 -13.16 -31.59 34.11
CA ALA A 820 -12.69 -30.84 35.26
C ALA A 820 -11.43 -31.50 35.86
N ASP A 821 -10.51 -30.68 36.30
CA ASP A 821 -9.26 -31.15 36.90
C ASP A 821 -9.37 -31.37 38.40
N THR A 822 -10.33 -30.69 39.03
CA THR A 822 -10.61 -30.82 40.45
C THR A 822 -12.09 -31.02 40.74
N ILE A 823 -12.41 -31.55 41.95
CA ILE A 823 -13.81 -31.66 42.38
C ILE A 823 -14.46 -30.28 42.53
N GLY A 824 -13.70 -29.26 42.93
CA GLY A 824 -14.19 -27.91 43.05
C GLY A 824 -14.65 -27.35 41.72
N GLU A 825 -13.83 -27.49 40.67
CA GLU A 825 -14.18 -27.11 39.27
C GLU A 825 -15.35 -27.93 38.76
N LEU A 826 -15.35 -29.24 38.97
CA LEU A 826 -16.43 -30.14 38.62
C LEU A 826 -17.77 -29.67 39.19
N GLN A 827 -17.81 -29.32 40.48
CA GLN A 827 -19.02 -28.84 41.15
C GLN A 827 -19.47 -27.46 40.67
N ALA A 828 -18.50 -26.58 40.32
CA ALA A 828 -18.78 -25.27 39.72
C ALA A 828 -19.38 -25.40 38.31
N GLU A 829 -18.81 -26.26 37.48
CA GLU A 829 -19.30 -26.49 36.11
C GLU A 829 -20.67 -27.21 36.11
N LEU A 830 -20.94 -28.10 37.06
CA LEU A 830 -22.23 -28.76 37.21
C LEU A 830 -23.36 -27.78 37.53
N LYS A 831 -23.05 -26.61 38.12
CA LYS A 831 -24.05 -25.55 38.42
C LYS A 831 -24.32 -24.68 37.21
N ARG A 832 -23.48 -24.70 36.18
CA ARG A 832 -23.68 -23.92 34.94
C ARG A 832 -24.70 -24.60 34.04
N ALA A 833 -25.40 -23.81 33.22
CA ALA A 833 -26.30 -24.34 32.21
C ALA A 833 -25.53 -25.26 31.23
N PRO A 834 -26.13 -26.38 30.78
CA PRO A 834 -25.49 -27.24 29.80
C PRO A 834 -25.21 -26.52 28.50
N ARG A 835 -24.01 -26.67 27.94
CA ARG A 835 -23.68 -26.20 26.58
C ARG A 835 -24.45 -27.03 25.55
N ALA A 836 -24.88 -26.36 24.45
CA ALA A 836 -25.56 -27.08 23.37
C ALA A 836 -24.64 -28.17 22.76
N PRO A 837 -25.22 -29.29 22.28
CA PRO A 837 -24.43 -30.34 21.66
C PRO A 837 -23.75 -29.80 20.40
N ARG A 838 -22.47 -30.11 20.21
CA ARG A 838 -21.77 -29.87 18.93
C ARG A 838 -22.51 -30.65 17.84
N THR A 839 -22.94 -29.97 16.81
CA THR A 839 -23.44 -30.62 15.61
C THR A 839 -22.24 -31.22 14.84
N ARG A 840 -22.44 -32.39 14.23
CA ARG A 840 -21.40 -33.06 13.43
C ARG A 840 -20.77 -32.16 12.33
N ASP A 841 -21.43 -31.05 11.98
CA ASP A 841 -20.96 -30.06 11.04
C ASP A 841 -19.83 -29.16 11.57
N ASP A 842 -19.69 -29.03 12.88
CA ASP A 842 -18.64 -28.20 13.48
C ASP A 842 -17.28 -28.89 13.53
N ASP A 843 -17.23 -30.19 13.66
CA ASP A 843 -15.99 -30.99 13.58
C ASP A 843 -15.46 -31.09 12.15
N ASP A 844 -16.35 -31.06 11.15
CA ASP A 844 -15.97 -31.09 9.74
C ASP A 844 -15.50 -29.70 9.23
N ARG A 845 -15.93 -28.61 9.87
CA ARG A 845 -15.47 -27.24 9.59
C ARG A 845 -14.10 -26.91 10.19
N SER A 846 -13.74 -27.52 11.31
CA SER A 846 -12.41 -27.32 11.90
C SER A 846 -11.30 -28.13 11.20
N ARG A 847 -11.67 -29.17 10.43
CA ARG A 847 -10.75 -30.01 9.65
C ARG A 847 -10.67 -29.69 8.18
N ARG A 848 -11.63 -28.89 7.68
CA ARG A 848 -11.64 -28.39 6.30
C ARG A 848 -11.20 -26.92 6.33
N GLY A 849 -10.00 -26.65 5.86
CA GLY A 849 -9.59 -25.30 5.46
C GLY A 849 -10.60 -24.71 4.46
N PRO A 850 -10.62 -23.39 4.25
CA PRO A 850 -11.65 -22.72 3.48
C PRO A 850 -11.80 -23.33 2.09
N ARG A 851 -12.96 -23.97 1.85
CA ARG A 851 -13.34 -24.43 0.52
C ARG A 851 -13.70 -23.23 -0.33
N GLY A 852 -13.06 -23.07 -1.46
CA GLY A 852 -13.45 -22.15 -2.51
C GLY A 852 -14.92 -22.38 -2.94
N PRO A 853 -15.62 -21.34 -3.40
CA PRO A 853 -17.03 -21.44 -3.74
C PRO A 853 -17.27 -22.35 -4.93
N HIS A 854 -17.98 -23.46 -4.71
CA HIS A 854 -18.52 -24.29 -5.77
C HIS A 854 -19.64 -23.55 -6.51
N ALA A 855 -19.44 -23.31 -7.78
CA ALA A 855 -20.44 -22.80 -8.70
C ALA A 855 -21.68 -23.71 -8.71
N SER A 856 -22.81 -23.21 -8.17
CA SER A 856 -24.11 -23.86 -8.29
C SER A 856 -24.63 -23.73 -9.72
N ARG A 857 -24.54 -24.79 -10.51
CA ARG A 857 -25.28 -24.93 -11.79
C ARG A 857 -26.78 -24.94 -11.49
N ARG A 858 -27.45 -23.80 -11.63
CA ARG A 858 -28.90 -23.75 -11.79
C ARG A 858 -29.27 -24.32 -13.18
N ARG A 859 -29.87 -25.49 -13.20
CA ARG A 859 -30.59 -25.98 -14.35
C ARG A 859 -31.83 -25.12 -14.57
N HIS A 860 -31.86 -24.35 -15.63
CA HIS A 860 -33.10 -23.78 -16.17
C HIS A 860 -33.99 -24.90 -16.71
N ARG A 861 -35.10 -25.07 -16.07
CA ARG A 861 -36.23 -25.84 -16.60
C ARG A 861 -37.06 -24.91 -17.49
N THR A 862 -37.00 -25.11 -18.80
CA THR A 862 -37.91 -24.49 -19.76
C THR A 862 -39.31 -25.08 -19.57
N GLY A 863 -40.24 -24.25 -19.08
CA GLY A 863 -41.66 -24.52 -19.14
C GLY A 863 -42.27 -23.76 -20.31
N ARG A 864 -42.73 -24.51 -21.30
CA ARG A 864 -43.67 -23.99 -22.35
C ARG A 864 -45.05 -23.74 -21.67
N GLY A 865 -45.73 -22.68 -22.13
CA GLY A 865 -47.15 -22.55 -21.92
C GLY A 865 -47.66 -21.14 -22.04
N ARG A 866 -48.12 -20.79 -23.24
CA ARG A 866 -49.05 -19.71 -23.70
C ARG A 866 -48.60 -18.25 -23.55
#